data_9560844040f3bc40da8d517919f12fcb
#
_entry.id   9560844040f3bc40da8d517919f12fcb
#
_cell.length_a   1.000
_cell.length_b   1.000
_cell.length_c   1.000
_cell.angle_alpha   90.00
_cell.angle_beta   90.00
_cell.angle_gamma   90.00
#
_symmetry.space_group_name_H-M   'P 1'
#
loop_
_entity.id
_entity.type
_entity.pdbx_description
1 polymer ?
#
loop_
_entity_poly.entity_id
_entity_poly.type
_entity_poly.pdbx_seq_one_letter_code
_entity_poly.pdbx_strand_id
1 'polypeptide(L)'
;MDASLLPPGPSRSAPATRPRECVVVRGGGVAAIVLGAGDAIAIRDGEGLQPAFVFAIDGEGRADSTVLGLEGPADAGLAEVLALGGEGSAQVAHALAARGIAPAAVTGHIVLAGDHSAQTQVVLTARREVLVVVAAPGGPMAPDGQDAPTDIEVTVTRAPGNERPLPEPLAEPKLDLRVPAAEARAFRVKAGDYIQIIDVDGRQCSDFLAFDAAALEQGAEFGLDATTTRTLMGAAYPGPGLHSKYYDERQIPLVEVIRDTVGRHDTFALACSAKYYEDMGYPGHANCSDNFNAVLAPYGIRTRAGWPAINFFYNTAVDHTNALTMDEPWSRPGDYVLMKALTDLVCATSSCADDIDPANGWVPTDIHVRVYDGAESFSKGTAFRMNAAAEPRLTRESAFHPRLAQMTRSFVEYRGFWLPTCFTGEGPIAEYWACRETAAVMDLSPLRKFEVTGPDAELLLQRTVTRDMRKLAVGQVVYTALTYDHGGMIDDATIFRLAPANFRVVCGEEFTGAWLRDKAREWGLNAFVRSSTDQLHNIAVQGPLSREILAEVIWTGPTQPAIAELKWFRFAVARLGGPMGPALVVSRTGYTGELGYEIWCHPKDAGAVFDAVWAAGAPKGMKPLGLAALDMLRIEAGLVFAGYDFCDQTDPFEAGIGFAVAEKEEDFVGKAALMRRKTSPARKMVGLRIEGNDAVGHGDPLYMGRAQVGVVTSATHSPILKGQIALARIDVAHGATGTQVEIGKLDGLKKRIGAEIVPFPHFDPQKTRVRA
;
A
#
# COMPACT_ATOMS: atom_id res chain seq x y z
N MET A 1 17.60 -52.20 -3.19
CA MET A 1 16.52 -51.61 -2.39
C MET A 1 15.23 -51.82 -3.18
N ASP A 2 14.24 -52.39 -2.53
CA ASP A 2 13.01 -52.83 -3.17
C ASP A 2 12.17 -51.61 -3.56
N ALA A 3 11.87 -51.42 -4.85
CA ALA A 3 11.12 -50.28 -5.40
C ALA A 3 9.65 -50.19 -4.89
N SER A 4 9.23 -51.16 -4.07
CA SER A 4 7.88 -51.18 -3.47
C SER A 4 7.71 -50.35 -2.20
N LEU A 5 8.79 -49.69 -1.69
CA LEU A 5 8.79 -48.92 -0.45
C LEU A 5 8.80 -47.40 -0.64
N LEU A 6 8.76 -46.91 -1.87
CA LEU A 6 8.52 -45.49 -2.10
C LEU A 6 7.02 -45.22 -1.88
N PRO A 7 6.67 -44.20 -1.11
CA PRO A 7 5.26 -43.78 -1.03
C PRO A 7 4.76 -43.50 -2.45
N PRO A 8 3.50 -43.85 -2.78
CA PRO A 8 2.93 -43.48 -4.07
C PRO A 8 3.10 -41.96 -4.23
N GLY A 9 3.67 -41.57 -5.38
CA GLY A 9 3.79 -40.15 -5.70
C GLY A 9 2.43 -39.50 -5.52
N PRO A 10 2.38 -38.20 -5.17
CA PRO A 10 1.13 -37.53 -4.87
C PRO A 10 0.14 -37.83 -5.98
N SER A 11 -1.01 -38.42 -5.61
CA SER A 11 -2.10 -38.64 -6.56
C SER A 11 -2.37 -37.26 -7.19
N ARG A 12 -2.31 -37.18 -8.53
CA ARG A 12 -2.70 -35.97 -9.26
C ARG A 12 -4.05 -35.55 -8.73
N SER A 13 -4.03 -34.65 -7.74
CA SER A 13 -5.25 -34.01 -7.23
C SER A 13 -5.91 -33.32 -8.43
N ALA A 14 -7.24 -33.30 -8.45
CA ALA A 14 -8.01 -32.56 -9.44
C ALA A 14 -7.39 -31.18 -9.64
N PRO A 15 -7.33 -30.66 -10.87
CA PRO A 15 -6.64 -29.40 -11.17
C PRO A 15 -7.07 -28.35 -10.16
N ALA A 16 -6.10 -27.78 -9.47
CA ALA A 16 -6.33 -26.69 -8.53
C ALA A 16 -7.21 -25.64 -9.22
N THR A 17 -8.25 -25.16 -8.54
CA THR A 17 -9.14 -24.16 -9.11
C THR A 17 -8.29 -23.02 -9.70
N ARG A 18 -8.45 -22.74 -10.99
CA ARG A 18 -7.66 -21.71 -11.69
C ARG A 18 -7.73 -20.40 -10.94
N PRO A 19 -6.63 -19.64 -10.84
CA PRO A 19 -6.63 -18.34 -10.17
C PRO A 19 -7.71 -17.43 -10.74
N ARG A 20 -8.35 -16.65 -9.86
CA ARG A 20 -9.39 -15.70 -10.24
C ARG A 20 -8.75 -14.54 -11.04
N GLU A 21 -9.28 -14.25 -12.21
CA GLU A 21 -8.88 -13.10 -13.02
C GLU A 21 -9.67 -11.87 -12.53
N CYS A 22 -8.96 -10.89 -11.96
CA CYS A 22 -9.56 -9.70 -11.39
C CYS A 22 -8.77 -8.46 -11.84
N VAL A 23 -9.49 -7.44 -12.31
CA VAL A 23 -8.94 -6.14 -12.72
C VAL A 23 -9.57 -5.07 -11.85
N VAL A 24 -8.75 -4.24 -11.22
CA VAL A 24 -9.21 -3.06 -10.47
C VAL A 24 -9.11 -1.84 -11.37
N VAL A 25 -10.25 -1.26 -11.72
CA VAL A 25 -10.34 0.02 -12.44
C VAL A 25 -10.33 1.13 -11.41
N ARG A 26 -9.23 1.88 -11.35
CA ARG A 26 -9.07 2.98 -10.39
C ARG A 26 -10.08 4.09 -10.60
N GLY A 27 -10.50 4.72 -9.52
CA GLY A 27 -11.37 5.90 -9.57
C GLY A 27 -10.79 7.00 -10.47
N GLY A 28 -11.57 7.45 -11.46
CA GLY A 28 -11.13 8.34 -12.53
C GLY A 28 -10.42 7.63 -13.70
N GLY A 29 -10.22 6.30 -13.63
CA GLY A 29 -9.45 5.52 -14.60
C GLY A 29 -10.29 4.61 -15.50
N VAL A 30 -9.58 3.82 -16.31
CA VAL A 30 -10.14 2.89 -17.29
C VAL A 30 -9.29 1.63 -17.39
N ALA A 31 -9.90 0.51 -17.82
CA ALA A 31 -9.17 -0.71 -18.17
C ALA A 31 -9.75 -1.35 -19.44
N ALA A 32 -8.87 -1.94 -20.26
CA ALA A 32 -9.22 -2.70 -21.45
C ALA A 32 -9.11 -4.21 -21.16
N ILE A 33 -10.15 -4.97 -21.51
CA ILE A 33 -10.26 -6.41 -21.24
C ILE A 33 -10.77 -7.10 -22.51
N VAL A 34 -10.04 -8.08 -23.01
CA VAL A 34 -10.47 -8.91 -24.15
C VAL A 34 -11.30 -10.07 -23.63
N LEU A 35 -12.47 -10.27 -24.19
CA LEU A 35 -13.38 -11.38 -23.89
C LEU A 35 -13.61 -12.23 -25.13
N GLY A 36 -13.54 -13.56 -24.99
CA GLY A 36 -14.02 -14.51 -25.99
C GLY A 36 -15.52 -14.75 -25.88
N ALA A 37 -16.09 -15.45 -26.88
CA ALA A 37 -17.50 -15.81 -26.86
C ALA A 37 -17.84 -16.69 -25.64
N GLY A 38 -18.85 -16.32 -24.87
CA GLY A 38 -19.27 -16.99 -23.65
C GLY A 38 -18.52 -16.56 -22.37
N ASP A 39 -17.45 -15.77 -22.47
CA ASP A 39 -16.81 -15.17 -21.29
C ASP A 39 -17.76 -14.18 -20.62
N ALA A 40 -17.68 -14.09 -19.30
CA ALA A 40 -18.48 -13.15 -18.51
C ALA A 40 -17.60 -12.22 -17.69
N ILE A 41 -18.06 -10.97 -17.53
CA ILE A 41 -17.48 -10.03 -16.58
C ILE A 41 -18.51 -9.62 -15.53
N ALA A 42 -18.06 -9.56 -14.28
CA ALA A 42 -18.81 -8.99 -13.17
C ALA A 42 -18.17 -7.66 -12.79
N ILE A 43 -18.92 -6.58 -12.91
CA ILE A 43 -18.50 -5.20 -12.61
C ILE A 43 -19.14 -4.82 -11.30
N ARG A 44 -18.33 -4.56 -10.25
CA ARG A 44 -18.80 -4.33 -8.89
C ARG A 44 -18.29 -3.00 -8.35
N ASP A 45 -19.18 -2.18 -7.81
CA ASP A 45 -18.83 -1.07 -6.95
C ASP A 45 -18.86 -1.52 -5.48
N GLY A 46 -17.69 -1.57 -4.86
CA GLY A 46 -17.55 -1.99 -3.46
C GLY A 46 -18.01 -0.94 -2.46
N GLU A 47 -18.01 0.34 -2.84
CA GLU A 47 -18.23 1.48 -1.92
C GLU A 47 -19.59 2.15 -2.08
N GLY A 48 -20.19 2.07 -3.26
CA GLY A 48 -21.42 2.76 -3.65
C GLY A 48 -21.17 4.12 -4.29
N LEU A 49 -22.14 4.57 -5.08
CA LEU A 49 -22.18 5.85 -5.78
C LEU A 49 -21.11 6.03 -6.87
N GLN A 50 -20.26 5.04 -7.17
CA GLN A 50 -19.30 5.15 -8.26
C GLN A 50 -19.95 4.74 -9.58
N PRO A 51 -20.12 5.65 -10.56
CA PRO A 51 -20.57 5.26 -11.89
C PRO A 51 -19.59 4.28 -12.53
N ALA A 52 -20.12 3.33 -13.31
CA ALA A 52 -19.31 2.47 -14.17
C ALA A 52 -19.84 2.52 -15.58
N PHE A 53 -18.93 2.82 -16.53
CA PHE A 53 -19.23 2.86 -17.95
C PHE A 53 -18.60 1.68 -18.65
N VAL A 54 -19.30 1.12 -19.63
CA VAL A 54 -18.84 0.00 -20.44
C VAL A 54 -18.91 0.37 -21.92
N PHE A 55 -17.80 0.17 -22.61
CA PHE A 55 -17.68 0.33 -24.04
C PHE A 55 -17.29 -1.02 -24.63
N ALA A 56 -18.00 -1.49 -25.64
CA ALA A 56 -17.74 -2.76 -26.31
C ALA A 56 -17.34 -2.50 -27.76
N ILE A 57 -16.21 -3.07 -28.19
CA ILE A 57 -15.64 -2.88 -29.52
C ILE A 57 -15.44 -4.26 -30.13
N ASP A 58 -16.12 -4.53 -31.23
CA ASP A 58 -16.07 -5.82 -31.93
C ASP A 58 -14.73 -6.02 -32.69
N GLY A 59 -14.53 -7.25 -33.22
CA GLY A 59 -13.31 -7.59 -33.96
C GLY A 59 -13.13 -6.80 -35.27
N GLU A 60 -14.14 -6.06 -35.73
CA GLU A 60 -14.07 -5.16 -36.90
C GLU A 60 -13.82 -3.69 -36.49
N GLY A 61 -13.63 -3.41 -35.20
CA GLY A 61 -13.36 -2.08 -34.68
C GLY A 61 -14.57 -1.18 -34.53
N ARG A 62 -15.78 -1.74 -34.49
CA ARG A 62 -17.02 -0.96 -34.34
C ARG A 62 -17.50 -1.00 -32.90
N ALA A 63 -18.02 0.13 -32.42
CA ALA A 63 -18.72 0.15 -31.14
C ALA A 63 -20.04 -0.63 -31.25
N ASP A 64 -20.13 -1.77 -30.53
CA ASP A 64 -21.29 -2.64 -30.56
C ASP A 64 -21.57 -3.24 -29.17
N SER A 65 -22.35 -2.54 -28.38
CA SER A 65 -22.73 -2.95 -27.03
C SER A 65 -23.67 -4.17 -27.00
N THR A 66 -24.33 -4.50 -28.13
CA THR A 66 -25.21 -5.67 -28.22
C THR A 66 -24.47 -7.00 -28.05
N VAL A 67 -23.14 -6.99 -28.30
CA VAL A 67 -22.25 -8.13 -28.02
C VAL A 67 -22.25 -8.51 -26.55
N LEU A 68 -22.46 -7.58 -25.64
CA LEU A 68 -22.59 -7.80 -24.20
C LEU A 68 -24.06 -7.88 -23.73
N GLY A 69 -25.02 -7.87 -24.65
CA GLY A 69 -26.44 -7.86 -24.31
C GLY A 69 -26.97 -6.50 -23.83
N LEU A 70 -26.21 -5.42 -24.02
CA LEU A 70 -26.64 -4.07 -23.69
C LEU A 70 -27.43 -3.51 -24.89
N GLU A 71 -28.68 -3.11 -24.65
CA GLU A 71 -29.62 -2.62 -25.66
C GLU A 71 -30.04 -1.18 -25.33
N GLY A 72 -30.38 -0.41 -26.36
CA GLY A 72 -30.82 0.98 -26.22
C GLY A 72 -29.80 2.01 -26.77
N PRO A 73 -30.11 3.31 -26.65
CA PRO A 73 -29.18 4.36 -27.06
C PRO A 73 -27.96 4.41 -26.12
N ALA A 74 -26.81 4.64 -26.71
CA ALA A 74 -25.58 4.87 -25.92
C ALA A 74 -25.68 6.20 -25.18
N ASP A 75 -25.20 6.24 -23.93
CA ASP A 75 -25.29 7.38 -23.02
C ASP A 75 -23.92 7.81 -22.45
N ALA A 76 -22.82 7.21 -22.94
CA ALA A 76 -21.45 7.56 -22.57
C ALA A 76 -20.52 7.65 -23.79
N GLY A 77 -19.58 8.60 -23.78
CA GLY A 77 -18.54 8.80 -24.79
C GLY A 77 -17.16 8.41 -24.27
N LEU A 78 -16.42 7.54 -24.98
CA LEU A 78 -15.09 7.09 -24.51
C LEU A 78 -14.06 8.23 -24.57
N ALA A 79 -14.12 9.11 -25.58
CA ALA A 79 -13.19 10.24 -25.67
C ALA A 79 -13.25 11.18 -24.46
N GLU A 80 -14.42 11.41 -23.90
CA GLU A 80 -14.60 12.26 -22.72
C GLU A 80 -13.95 11.62 -21.49
N VAL A 81 -14.09 10.31 -21.33
CA VAL A 81 -13.49 9.57 -20.21
C VAL A 81 -11.97 9.57 -20.34
N LEU A 82 -11.41 9.29 -21.50
CA LEU A 82 -9.96 9.30 -21.72
C LEU A 82 -9.33 10.69 -21.54
N ALA A 83 -10.08 11.76 -21.85
CA ALA A 83 -9.61 13.14 -21.67
C ALA A 83 -9.36 13.52 -20.20
N LEU A 84 -9.91 12.77 -19.23
CA LEU A 84 -9.62 12.95 -17.81
C LEU A 84 -8.20 12.50 -17.43
N GLY A 85 -7.55 11.66 -18.27
CA GLY A 85 -6.16 11.26 -18.08
C GLY A 85 -5.90 10.36 -16.86
N GLY A 86 -6.93 9.64 -16.41
CA GLY A 86 -6.82 8.69 -15.28
C GLY A 86 -5.97 7.44 -15.60
N GLU A 87 -5.72 6.62 -14.60
CA GLU A 87 -4.94 5.39 -14.77
C GLU A 87 -5.54 4.49 -15.85
N GLY A 88 -4.70 3.94 -16.73
CA GLY A 88 -5.10 3.12 -17.87
C GLY A 88 -5.49 3.89 -19.14
N SER A 89 -5.69 5.22 -19.09
CA SER A 89 -6.12 6.01 -20.26
C SER A 89 -5.12 5.90 -21.43
N ALA A 90 -3.83 5.95 -21.16
CA ALA A 90 -2.80 5.80 -22.19
C ALA A 90 -2.81 4.40 -22.82
N GLN A 91 -2.95 3.35 -21.99
CA GLN A 91 -3.05 1.96 -22.44
C GLN A 91 -4.28 1.74 -23.32
N VAL A 92 -5.46 2.24 -22.91
CA VAL A 92 -6.69 2.12 -23.70
C VAL A 92 -6.58 2.91 -25.00
N ALA A 93 -6.04 4.13 -24.96
CA ALA A 93 -5.82 4.92 -26.18
C ALA A 93 -4.89 4.19 -27.17
N HIS A 94 -3.81 3.56 -26.67
CA HIS A 94 -2.92 2.73 -27.46
C HIS A 94 -3.66 1.53 -28.08
N ALA A 95 -4.41 0.77 -27.27
CA ALA A 95 -5.17 -0.39 -27.71
C ALA A 95 -6.18 -0.06 -28.82
N LEU A 96 -6.80 1.12 -28.77
CA LEU A 96 -7.67 1.64 -29.80
C LEU A 96 -6.90 2.04 -31.06
N ALA A 97 -5.80 2.76 -30.91
CA ALA A 97 -4.95 3.20 -32.02
C ALA A 97 -4.39 2.00 -32.82
N ALA A 98 -3.94 0.95 -32.13
CA ALA A 98 -3.45 -0.30 -32.74
C ALA A 98 -4.53 -0.98 -33.61
N ARG A 99 -5.81 -0.72 -33.31
CA ARG A 99 -6.97 -1.23 -34.08
C ARG A 99 -7.50 -0.21 -35.09
N GLY A 100 -6.85 0.95 -35.23
CA GLY A 100 -7.28 2.04 -36.12
C GLY A 100 -8.57 2.75 -35.67
N ILE A 101 -8.89 2.71 -34.38
CA ILE A 101 -10.15 3.23 -33.82
C ILE A 101 -9.91 4.59 -33.18
N ALA A 102 -10.68 5.59 -33.58
CA ALA A 102 -10.68 6.88 -32.93
C ALA A 102 -11.59 6.86 -31.68
N PRO A 103 -11.12 7.27 -30.50
CA PRO A 103 -11.93 7.28 -29.28
C PRO A 103 -13.26 8.02 -29.42
N ALA A 104 -13.31 9.07 -30.23
CA ALA A 104 -14.52 9.85 -30.47
C ALA A 104 -15.62 9.06 -31.22
N ALA A 105 -15.28 7.97 -31.91
CA ALA A 105 -16.23 7.09 -32.55
C ALA A 105 -16.83 6.02 -31.63
N VAL A 106 -16.30 5.89 -30.40
CA VAL A 106 -16.71 4.85 -29.47
C VAL A 106 -17.69 5.42 -28.44
N THR A 107 -18.88 4.86 -28.45
CA THR A 107 -19.93 5.14 -27.48
C THR A 107 -20.27 3.87 -26.70
N GLY A 108 -20.79 4.02 -25.50
CA GLY A 108 -21.08 2.92 -24.60
C GLY A 108 -22.24 3.21 -23.65
N HIS A 109 -22.36 2.40 -22.62
CA HIS A 109 -23.47 2.46 -21.68
C HIS A 109 -23.00 2.68 -20.24
N ILE A 110 -23.80 3.42 -19.48
CA ILE A 110 -23.69 3.52 -18.02
C ILE A 110 -24.33 2.27 -17.44
N VAL A 111 -23.52 1.35 -16.89
CA VAL A 111 -24.01 0.10 -16.29
C VAL A 111 -24.27 0.23 -14.80
N LEU A 112 -23.61 1.18 -14.13
CA LEU A 112 -23.88 1.64 -12.78
C LEU A 112 -24.04 3.15 -12.82
N ALA A 113 -25.20 3.67 -12.41
CA ALA A 113 -25.55 5.09 -12.62
C ALA A 113 -24.99 6.04 -11.56
N GLY A 114 -24.40 5.53 -10.46
CA GLY A 114 -23.85 6.37 -9.38
C GLY A 114 -24.87 6.77 -8.31
N ASP A 115 -26.05 6.17 -8.30
CA ASP A 115 -27.12 6.37 -7.31
C ASP A 115 -27.40 5.08 -6.50
N HIS A 116 -26.53 4.07 -6.61
CA HIS A 116 -26.66 2.75 -6.05
C HIS A 116 -25.88 2.60 -4.72
N SER A 117 -26.25 1.59 -3.94
CA SER A 117 -25.58 1.25 -2.68
C SER A 117 -24.26 0.51 -2.89
N ALA A 118 -23.46 0.45 -1.84
CA ALA A 118 -22.24 -0.37 -1.79
C ALA A 118 -22.52 -1.85 -2.14
N GLN A 119 -21.55 -2.51 -2.76
CA GLN A 119 -21.60 -3.91 -3.21
C GLN A 119 -22.56 -4.18 -4.37
N THR A 120 -23.03 -3.16 -5.07
CA THR A 120 -23.84 -3.33 -6.28
C THR A 120 -22.97 -3.88 -7.41
N GLN A 121 -23.52 -4.87 -8.13
CA GLN A 121 -22.83 -5.59 -9.19
C GLN A 121 -23.71 -5.78 -10.42
N VAL A 122 -23.11 -5.68 -11.59
CA VAL A 122 -23.69 -6.03 -12.89
C VAL A 122 -22.86 -7.14 -13.52
N VAL A 123 -23.50 -8.13 -14.12
CA VAL A 123 -22.82 -9.22 -14.84
C VAL A 123 -23.20 -9.14 -16.31
N LEU A 124 -22.19 -9.13 -17.19
CA LEU A 124 -22.34 -9.10 -18.65
C LEU A 124 -21.65 -10.33 -19.24
N THR A 125 -22.20 -10.89 -20.31
CA THR A 125 -21.64 -12.07 -21.01
C THR A 125 -21.40 -11.72 -22.47
N ALA A 126 -20.19 -11.99 -22.96
CA ALA A 126 -19.81 -11.76 -24.33
C ALA A 126 -20.44 -12.81 -25.27
N ARG A 127 -21.18 -12.38 -26.27
CA ARG A 127 -21.79 -13.27 -27.30
C ARG A 127 -20.81 -13.66 -28.41
N ARG A 128 -19.74 -12.89 -28.57
CA ARG A 128 -18.62 -13.10 -29.50
C ARG A 128 -17.37 -12.42 -28.95
N GLU A 129 -16.24 -12.60 -29.58
CA GLU A 129 -15.01 -11.89 -29.20
C GLU A 129 -15.21 -10.36 -29.23
N VAL A 130 -14.73 -9.70 -28.18
CA VAL A 130 -14.93 -8.25 -27.96
C VAL A 130 -13.83 -7.68 -27.09
N LEU A 131 -13.35 -6.48 -27.44
CA LEU A 131 -12.59 -5.63 -26.52
C LEU A 131 -13.58 -4.82 -25.68
N VAL A 132 -13.57 -5.02 -24.38
CA VAL A 132 -14.38 -4.27 -23.43
C VAL A 132 -13.51 -3.24 -22.71
N VAL A 133 -13.93 -1.98 -22.75
CA VAL A 133 -13.32 -0.94 -21.90
C VAL A 133 -14.30 -0.65 -20.76
N VAL A 134 -13.83 -0.83 -19.53
CA VAL A 134 -14.56 -0.46 -18.32
C VAL A 134 -13.95 0.81 -17.76
N ALA A 135 -14.78 1.79 -17.42
CA ALA A 135 -14.36 3.05 -16.85
C ALA A 135 -15.04 3.31 -15.50
N ALA A 136 -14.29 3.88 -14.57
CA ALA A 136 -14.76 4.42 -13.29
C ALA A 136 -14.64 5.96 -13.34
N PRO A 137 -15.55 6.69 -14.02
CA PRO A 137 -15.36 8.10 -14.30
C PRO A 137 -15.38 8.94 -13.02
N GLY A 138 -14.63 10.04 -13.01
CA GLY A 138 -14.58 11.03 -11.95
C GLY A 138 -13.35 11.92 -12.09
N GLY A 139 -13.50 13.19 -11.75
CA GLY A 139 -12.43 14.18 -11.76
C GLY A 139 -11.69 14.26 -10.43
N PRO A 140 -10.63 15.10 -10.36
CA PRO A 140 -9.91 15.36 -9.13
C PRO A 140 -10.82 15.96 -8.04
N MET A 141 -10.88 15.36 -6.86
CA MET A 141 -11.64 15.89 -5.73
C MET A 141 -10.94 17.11 -5.11
N ALA A 142 -11.68 18.18 -4.86
CA ALA A 142 -11.16 19.28 -4.07
C ALA A 142 -10.93 18.86 -2.60
N PRO A 143 -9.93 19.42 -1.88
CA PRO A 143 -9.65 19.02 -0.50
C PRO A 143 -10.81 19.23 0.48
N ASP A 144 -11.72 20.14 0.19
CA ASP A 144 -12.98 20.37 0.93
C ASP A 144 -14.20 19.68 0.27
N GLY A 145 -13.99 18.96 -0.87
CA GLY A 145 -14.99 18.13 -1.52
C GLY A 145 -15.16 16.76 -0.86
N GLN A 146 -16.19 16.01 -1.31
CA GLN A 146 -16.50 14.67 -0.81
C GLN A 146 -16.97 13.73 -1.93
N ASP A 147 -16.67 14.07 -3.15
CA ASP A 147 -17.07 13.39 -4.38
C ASP A 147 -15.91 12.57 -4.99
N ALA A 148 -15.07 12.00 -4.15
CA ALA A 148 -13.94 11.20 -4.59
C ALA A 148 -14.36 10.11 -5.59
N PRO A 149 -13.73 9.99 -6.76
CA PRO A 149 -13.89 8.80 -7.58
C PRO A 149 -13.28 7.59 -6.84
N THR A 150 -14.02 6.46 -6.85
CA THR A 150 -13.61 5.22 -6.17
C THR A 150 -13.40 4.10 -7.16
N ASP A 151 -12.76 3.02 -6.72
CA ASP A 151 -12.38 1.90 -7.57
C ASP A 151 -13.60 1.04 -7.96
N ILE A 152 -13.58 0.53 -9.18
CA ILE A 152 -14.50 -0.52 -9.67
C ILE A 152 -13.72 -1.83 -9.79
N GLU A 153 -14.26 -2.90 -9.23
CA GLU A 153 -13.70 -4.25 -9.36
C GLU A 153 -14.36 -4.98 -10.54
N VAL A 154 -13.53 -5.53 -11.43
CA VAL A 154 -13.98 -6.33 -12.56
C VAL A 154 -13.43 -7.75 -12.41
N THR A 155 -14.33 -8.72 -12.30
CA THR A 155 -13.96 -10.15 -12.27
C THR A 155 -14.31 -10.78 -13.62
N VAL A 156 -13.35 -11.47 -14.22
CA VAL A 156 -13.54 -12.20 -15.48
C VAL A 156 -13.71 -13.69 -15.22
N THR A 157 -14.74 -14.26 -15.81
CA THR A 157 -14.99 -15.72 -15.83
C THR A 157 -14.90 -16.19 -17.26
N ARG A 158 -13.89 -17.01 -17.57
CA ARG A 158 -13.66 -17.56 -18.90
C ARG A 158 -14.59 -18.75 -19.17
N ALA A 159 -15.19 -18.78 -20.35
CA ALA A 159 -15.98 -19.92 -20.80
C ALA A 159 -15.07 -21.18 -20.97
N PRO A 160 -15.61 -22.39 -20.76
CA PRO A 160 -14.85 -23.62 -21.00
C PRO A 160 -14.31 -23.68 -22.44
N GLY A 161 -13.01 -23.92 -22.57
CA GLY A 161 -12.32 -24.01 -23.86
C GLY A 161 -11.78 -22.71 -24.42
N ASN A 162 -12.10 -21.56 -23.83
CA ASN A 162 -11.47 -20.31 -24.22
C ASN A 162 -10.04 -20.23 -23.65
N GLU A 163 -9.09 -19.91 -24.54
CA GLU A 163 -7.74 -19.52 -24.11
C GLU A 163 -7.79 -18.14 -23.47
N ARG A 164 -6.85 -17.87 -22.55
CA ARG A 164 -6.69 -16.54 -21.99
C ARG A 164 -5.94 -15.66 -22.97
N PRO A 165 -6.52 -14.54 -23.38
CA PRO A 165 -5.80 -13.58 -24.20
C PRO A 165 -4.68 -12.93 -23.37
N LEU A 166 -3.61 -12.53 -24.06
CA LEU A 166 -2.62 -11.64 -23.46
C LEU A 166 -3.29 -10.34 -23.02
N PRO A 167 -2.89 -9.77 -21.87
CA PRO A 167 -3.33 -8.42 -21.50
C PRO A 167 -2.89 -7.42 -22.58
N GLU A 168 -3.69 -6.39 -22.79
CA GLU A 168 -3.33 -5.31 -23.70
C GLU A 168 -1.98 -4.70 -23.32
N PRO A 169 -1.11 -4.39 -24.29
CA PRO A 169 0.18 -3.74 -24.03
C PRO A 169 -0.01 -2.42 -23.27
N LEU A 170 0.95 -2.11 -22.39
CA LEU A 170 0.93 -0.86 -21.62
C LEU A 170 1.18 0.37 -22.50
N ALA A 171 1.93 0.20 -23.60
CA ALA A 171 2.21 1.17 -24.64
C ALA A 171 2.58 0.39 -25.92
N GLU A 172 3.00 1.08 -27.03
CA GLU A 172 3.49 0.41 -28.23
C GLU A 172 4.76 -0.40 -27.92
N PRO A 173 4.75 -1.74 -28.05
CA PRO A 173 5.92 -2.55 -27.76
C PRO A 173 6.95 -2.50 -28.90
N LYS A 174 8.22 -2.27 -28.58
CA LYS A 174 9.33 -2.46 -29.50
C LYS A 174 9.65 -3.96 -29.73
N LEU A 175 9.32 -4.79 -28.75
CA LEU A 175 9.44 -6.25 -28.77
C LEU A 175 8.19 -6.82 -28.11
N ASP A 176 7.61 -7.84 -28.73
CA ASP A 176 6.48 -8.60 -28.24
C ASP A 176 6.81 -10.08 -28.46
N LEU A 177 7.20 -10.82 -27.41
CA LEU A 177 7.90 -12.10 -27.50
C LEU A 177 7.27 -13.13 -26.57
N ARG A 178 6.73 -14.21 -27.13
CA ARG A 178 6.28 -15.39 -26.38
C ARG A 178 7.46 -16.26 -25.97
N VAL A 179 7.46 -16.71 -24.74
CA VAL A 179 8.36 -17.73 -24.19
C VAL A 179 7.50 -18.95 -23.86
N PRO A 180 7.47 -19.98 -24.74
CA PRO A 180 6.67 -21.17 -24.52
C PRO A 180 7.06 -21.91 -23.24
N ALA A 181 6.11 -22.67 -22.69
CA ALA A 181 6.33 -23.50 -21.52
C ALA A 181 7.61 -24.37 -21.67
N ALA A 182 8.41 -24.42 -20.64
CA ALA A 182 9.69 -25.15 -20.59
C ALA A 182 10.76 -24.68 -21.59
N GLU A 183 10.66 -23.46 -22.12
CA GLU A 183 11.65 -22.86 -23.01
C GLU A 183 12.25 -21.57 -22.41
N ALA A 184 13.29 -21.04 -23.10
CA ALA A 184 13.85 -19.71 -22.81
C ALA A 184 14.01 -18.91 -24.10
N ARG A 185 14.08 -17.59 -23.96
CA ARG A 185 14.37 -16.64 -25.05
C ARG A 185 15.38 -15.60 -24.56
N ALA A 186 16.29 -15.22 -25.48
CA ALA A 186 17.22 -14.12 -25.25
C ALA A 186 16.90 -12.95 -26.18
N PHE A 187 17.11 -11.72 -25.69
CA PHE A 187 16.80 -10.49 -26.42
C PHE A 187 17.69 -9.34 -25.95
N ARG A 188 17.82 -8.30 -26.81
CA ARG A 188 18.57 -7.07 -26.47
C ARG A 188 17.62 -5.96 -26.03
N VAL A 189 18.07 -5.14 -25.08
CA VAL A 189 17.35 -3.98 -24.58
C VAL A 189 18.28 -2.80 -24.51
N LYS A 190 17.82 -1.61 -24.91
CA LYS A 190 18.58 -0.37 -24.82
C LYS A 190 18.46 0.28 -23.44
N ALA A 191 19.48 1.01 -23.04
CA ALA A 191 19.43 1.85 -21.84
C ALA A 191 18.22 2.78 -21.88
N GLY A 192 17.47 2.82 -20.80
CA GLY A 192 16.25 3.61 -20.66
C GLY A 192 14.95 2.87 -21.04
N ASP A 193 15.01 1.85 -21.89
CA ASP A 193 13.83 1.06 -22.28
C ASP A 193 13.28 0.24 -21.10
N TYR A 194 12.00 -0.11 -21.18
CA TYR A 194 11.31 -0.89 -20.15
C TYR A 194 11.13 -2.34 -20.59
N ILE A 195 11.27 -3.26 -19.66
CA ILE A 195 11.11 -4.71 -19.84
C ILE A 195 9.93 -5.16 -19.00
N GLN A 196 8.90 -5.73 -19.62
CA GLN A 196 7.76 -6.34 -18.94
C GLN A 196 7.85 -7.87 -19.08
N ILE A 197 7.84 -8.60 -17.96
CA ILE A 197 7.73 -10.06 -17.90
C ILE A 197 6.34 -10.37 -17.38
N ILE A 198 5.55 -11.11 -18.16
CA ILE A 198 4.12 -11.38 -17.91
C ILE A 198 3.93 -12.87 -17.68
N ASP A 199 3.27 -13.21 -16.57
CA ASP A 199 2.71 -14.54 -16.34
C ASP A 199 1.32 -14.60 -16.96
N VAL A 200 1.19 -15.33 -18.08
CA VAL A 200 -0.03 -15.31 -18.90
C VAL A 200 -1.19 -16.00 -18.19
N ASP A 201 -0.94 -17.20 -17.67
CA ASP A 201 -1.97 -18.05 -17.06
C ASP A 201 -2.02 -17.98 -15.53
N GLY A 202 -1.02 -17.36 -14.93
CA GLY A 202 -0.80 -17.33 -13.48
C GLY A 202 -0.12 -18.60 -12.97
N ARG A 203 0.55 -18.50 -11.82
CA ARG A 203 1.31 -19.56 -11.14
C ARG A 203 2.51 -20.10 -11.93
N GLN A 204 3.11 -19.32 -12.82
CA GLN A 204 4.27 -19.69 -13.60
C GLN A 204 5.52 -18.95 -13.13
N CYS A 205 6.55 -19.68 -12.74
CA CYS A 205 7.87 -19.12 -12.46
C CYS A 205 8.59 -18.75 -13.76
N SER A 206 9.27 -17.58 -13.75
CA SER A 206 10.11 -17.11 -14.85
C SER A 206 11.48 -16.72 -14.32
N ASP A 207 12.51 -17.47 -14.71
CA ASP A 207 13.88 -17.09 -14.36
C ASP A 207 14.36 -15.99 -15.30
N PHE A 208 15.04 -14.99 -14.78
CA PHE A 208 15.50 -13.83 -15.54
C PHE A 208 16.98 -13.58 -15.33
N LEU A 209 17.68 -13.35 -16.43
CA LEU A 209 19.10 -12.96 -16.50
C LEU A 209 19.25 -11.68 -17.31
N ALA A 210 20.18 -10.83 -16.93
CA ALA A 210 20.60 -9.67 -17.73
C ALA A 210 22.11 -9.45 -17.60
N PHE A 211 22.75 -9.11 -18.70
CA PHE A 211 24.19 -8.88 -18.82
C PHE A 211 24.44 -7.51 -19.43
N ASP A 212 25.50 -6.82 -18.97
CA ASP A 212 26.02 -5.58 -19.55
C ASP A 212 26.49 -5.84 -20.98
N ALA A 213 25.77 -5.33 -21.97
CA ALA A 213 26.06 -5.57 -23.38
C ALA A 213 27.42 -4.97 -23.83
N ALA A 214 27.77 -3.81 -23.28
CA ALA A 214 29.07 -3.18 -23.60
C ALA A 214 30.25 -3.96 -23.04
N ALA A 215 30.11 -4.57 -21.88
CA ALA A 215 31.12 -5.45 -21.32
C ALA A 215 31.29 -6.74 -22.13
N LEU A 216 30.17 -7.34 -22.58
CA LEU A 216 30.20 -8.53 -23.44
C LEU A 216 30.92 -8.27 -24.75
N GLU A 217 30.76 -7.11 -25.38
CA GLU A 217 31.48 -6.70 -26.58
C GLU A 217 33.00 -6.58 -26.36
N GLN A 218 33.42 -6.37 -25.10
CA GLN A 218 34.82 -6.35 -24.68
C GLN A 218 35.33 -7.71 -24.17
N GLY A 219 34.50 -8.77 -24.26
CA GLY A 219 34.84 -10.11 -23.82
C GLY A 219 34.74 -10.33 -22.31
N ALA A 220 34.07 -9.44 -21.58
CA ALA A 220 33.81 -9.58 -20.14
C ALA A 220 32.33 -9.88 -19.88
N GLU A 221 32.05 -10.88 -19.01
CA GLU A 221 30.70 -11.26 -18.62
C GLU A 221 30.38 -10.63 -17.25
N PHE A 222 29.57 -9.60 -17.22
CA PHE A 222 29.01 -9.04 -15.99
C PHE A 222 27.48 -9.10 -16.05
N GLY A 223 26.92 -9.96 -15.23
CA GLY A 223 25.48 -10.23 -15.18
C GLY A 223 24.88 -9.91 -13.82
N LEU A 224 23.57 -9.98 -13.73
CA LEU A 224 22.86 -9.83 -12.47
C LEU A 224 23.38 -10.81 -11.41
N ASP A 225 23.67 -10.29 -10.22
CA ASP A 225 24.12 -11.05 -9.08
C ASP A 225 23.13 -10.93 -7.91
N ALA A 226 22.48 -12.04 -7.59
CA ALA A 226 21.46 -12.09 -6.54
C ALA A 226 22.03 -11.81 -5.14
N THR A 227 23.28 -12.23 -4.88
CA THR A 227 23.93 -12.00 -3.58
C THR A 227 24.26 -10.53 -3.36
N THR A 228 24.86 -9.90 -4.37
CA THR A 228 25.14 -8.45 -4.35
C THR A 228 23.84 -7.66 -4.18
N THR A 229 22.81 -8.01 -4.94
CA THR A 229 21.50 -7.36 -4.87
C THR A 229 20.91 -7.44 -3.48
N ARG A 230 20.81 -8.64 -2.86
CA ARG A 230 20.30 -8.79 -1.49
C ARG A 230 21.13 -8.03 -0.46
N THR A 231 22.46 -8.02 -0.62
CA THR A 231 23.36 -7.30 0.29
C THR A 231 23.11 -5.80 0.27
N LEU A 232 22.96 -5.23 -0.93
CA LEU A 232 22.77 -3.78 -1.09
C LEU A 232 21.34 -3.33 -0.78
N MET A 233 20.36 -4.19 -1.03
CA MET A 233 18.95 -3.89 -0.81
C MET A 233 18.45 -4.24 0.58
N GLY A 234 19.10 -5.17 1.27
CA GLY A 234 18.65 -5.66 2.57
C GLY A 234 17.33 -6.44 2.52
N ALA A 235 16.94 -6.94 1.35
CA ALA A 235 15.69 -7.66 1.11
C ALA A 235 15.92 -8.88 0.21
N ALA A 236 15.01 -9.85 0.27
CA ALA A 236 15.09 -11.05 -0.56
C ALA A 236 15.02 -10.70 -2.06
N TYR A 237 14.23 -9.70 -2.41
CA TYR A 237 14.16 -9.11 -3.77
C TYR A 237 13.79 -7.63 -3.64
N PRO A 238 14.32 -6.76 -4.53
CA PRO A 238 13.96 -5.36 -4.52
C PRO A 238 12.57 -5.13 -5.10
N GLY A 239 11.82 -4.25 -4.43
CA GLY A 239 10.56 -3.71 -4.95
C GLY A 239 10.75 -2.31 -5.55
N PRO A 240 9.73 -1.69 -6.15
CA PRO A 240 9.78 -0.31 -6.59
C PRO A 240 10.07 0.66 -5.44
N GLY A 241 10.66 1.80 -5.76
CA GLY A 241 11.06 2.80 -4.79
C GLY A 241 12.56 3.01 -4.81
N LEU A 242 13.11 3.44 -3.69
CA LEU A 242 14.51 3.84 -3.63
C LEU A 242 15.51 2.69 -3.76
N HIS A 243 15.12 1.51 -3.30
CA HIS A 243 15.91 0.28 -3.34
C HIS A 243 15.42 -0.67 -4.43
N SER A 244 15.02 -0.13 -5.57
CA SER A 244 14.32 -0.85 -6.63
C SER A 244 15.23 -1.54 -7.64
N LYS A 245 16.52 -1.74 -7.35
CA LYS A 245 17.51 -2.11 -8.37
C LYS A 245 18.05 -3.51 -8.18
N TYR A 246 18.32 -4.18 -9.30
CA TYR A 246 19.14 -5.38 -9.35
C TYR A 246 20.55 -5.03 -9.87
N TYR A 247 21.55 -5.55 -9.19
CA TYR A 247 22.96 -5.21 -9.38
C TYR A 247 23.76 -6.38 -9.97
N ASP A 248 24.87 -6.04 -10.65
CA ASP A 248 25.89 -7.01 -11.01
C ASP A 248 26.91 -7.20 -9.88
N GLU A 249 27.87 -8.12 -10.06
CA GLU A 249 28.93 -8.40 -9.09
C GLU A 249 29.88 -7.22 -8.86
N ARG A 250 29.89 -6.21 -9.75
CA ARG A 250 30.66 -4.95 -9.59
C ARG A 250 29.90 -3.92 -8.76
N GLN A 251 28.70 -4.25 -8.28
CA GLN A 251 27.76 -3.35 -7.58
C GLN A 251 27.22 -2.24 -8.48
N ILE A 252 27.19 -2.47 -9.80
CA ILE A 252 26.57 -1.56 -10.77
C ILE A 252 25.13 -2.01 -11.01
N PRO A 253 24.14 -1.11 -10.88
CA PRO A 253 22.75 -1.48 -11.14
C PRO A 253 22.50 -1.64 -12.64
N LEU A 254 21.95 -2.77 -13.04
CA LEU A 254 21.61 -3.08 -14.43
C LEU A 254 20.15 -2.78 -14.76
N VAL A 255 19.24 -3.03 -13.85
CA VAL A 255 17.80 -2.77 -14.02
C VAL A 255 17.18 -2.16 -12.76
N GLU A 256 16.13 -1.38 -12.95
CA GLU A 256 15.30 -0.81 -11.89
C GLU A 256 13.87 -1.36 -11.99
N VAL A 257 13.33 -1.89 -10.89
CA VAL A 257 11.93 -2.31 -10.82
C VAL A 257 11.04 -1.07 -10.79
N ILE A 258 10.08 -1.01 -11.70
CA ILE A 258 9.11 0.08 -11.79
C ILE A 258 7.76 -0.36 -11.22
N ARG A 259 7.24 -1.50 -11.67
CA ARG A 259 5.96 -2.02 -11.19
C ARG A 259 6.02 -3.54 -11.06
N ASP A 260 5.51 -4.02 -9.96
CA ASP A 260 5.42 -5.43 -9.65
C ASP A 260 4.00 -5.70 -9.14
N THR A 261 3.22 -6.51 -9.86
CA THR A 261 1.83 -6.78 -9.51
C THR A 261 1.67 -8.00 -8.59
N VAL A 262 2.78 -8.69 -8.26
CA VAL A 262 2.79 -9.90 -7.43
C VAL A 262 3.41 -9.66 -6.06
N GLY A 263 4.56 -9.00 -5.99
CA GLY A 263 5.31 -8.73 -4.76
C GLY A 263 5.90 -9.98 -4.10
N ARG A 264 6.09 -11.06 -4.86
CA ARG A 264 6.63 -12.31 -4.37
C ARG A 264 7.50 -12.97 -5.43
N HIS A 265 8.81 -13.05 -5.15
CA HIS A 265 9.84 -13.56 -6.06
C HIS A 265 10.93 -14.26 -5.26
N ASP A 266 11.86 -14.91 -5.95
CA ASP A 266 12.99 -15.56 -5.35
C ASP A 266 14.33 -15.08 -5.92
N THR A 267 15.34 -15.01 -5.07
CA THR A 267 16.74 -14.72 -5.40
C THR A 267 17.71 -15.63 -4.65
N PHE A 268 17.24 -16.68 -4.03
CA PHE A 268 18.05 -17.64 -3.27
C PHE A 268 18.39 -18.88 -4.07
N ALA A 269 17.41 -19.39 -4.85
CA ALA A 269 17.58 -20.59 -5.66
C ALA A 269 18.26 -20.26 -7.00
N LEU A 270 18.95 -21.25 -7.57
CA LEU A 270 19.35 -21.22 -8.97
C LEU A 270 18.12 -21.45 -9.85
N ALA A 271 18.19 -21.01 -11.12
CA ALA A 271 17.34 -21.57 -12.15
C ALA A 271 17.44 -23.09 -12.15
N CYS A 272 16.33 -23.79 -12.30
CA CYS A 272 16.33 -25.26 -12.24
C CYS A 272 17.37 -25.86 -13.19
N SER A 273 18.01 -26.95 -12.77
CA SER A 273 19.16 -27.55 -13.46
C SER A 273 19.00 -29.04 -13.63
N ALA A 274 19.72 -29.63 -14.58
CA ALA A 274 19.73 -31.08 -14.78
C ALA A 274 20.07 -31.86 -13.50
N LYS A 275 21.05 -31.34 -12.73
CA LYS A 275 21.45 -31.95 -11.45
C LYS A 275 20.33 -32.00 -10.43
N TYR A 276 19.51 -30.95 -10.33
CA TYR A 276 18.35 -30.92 -9.43
C TYR A 276 17.38 -32.05 -9.77
N TYR A 277 17.01 -32.19 -11.03
CA TYR A 277 16.07 -33.24 -11.46
C TYR A 277 16.65 -34.66 -11.35
N GLU A 278 17.95 -34.83 -11.66
CA GLU A 278 18.63 -36.11 -11.49
C GLU A 278 18.61 -36.57 -10.02
N ASP A 279 18.89 -35.63 -9.08
CA ASP A 279 18.89 -35.96 -7.65
C ASP A 279 17.47 -36.29 -7.14
N MET A 280 16.44 -35.72 -7.77
CA MET A 280 15.03 -36.02 -7.47
C MET A 280 14.49 -37.25 -8.19
N GLY A 281 15.32 -37.93 -9.03
CA GLY A 281 14.96 -39.15 -9.71
C GLY A 281 14.37 -38.98 -11.12
N TYR A 282 14.52 -37.81 -11.73
CA TYR A 282 14.01 -37.43 -13.06
C TYR A 282 15.15 -37.09 -14.02
N PRO A 283 16.06 -38.04 -14.37
CA PRO A 283 17.16 -37.78 -15.28
C PRO A 283 16.67 -37.43 -16.70
N GLY A 284 17.27 -36.38 -17.30
CA GLY A 284 16.90 -35.91 -18.63
C GLY A 284 15.67 -34.98 -18.67
N HIS A 285 15.16 -34.56 -17.52
CA HIS A 285 14.08 -33.57 -17.46
C HIS A 285 14.53 -32.23 -18.08
N ALA A 286 13.62 -31.54 -18.79
CA ALA A 286 13.85 -30.21 -19.29
C ALA A 286 14.17 -29.26 -18.12
N ASN A 287 15.12 -28.32 -18.31
CA ASN A 287 15.50 -27.41 -17.26
C ASN A 287 15.92 -26.03 -17.79
N CYS A 288 15.76 -25.01 -16.96
CA CYS A 288 16.04 -23.62 -17.33
C CYS A 288 17.53 -23.36 -17.56
N SER A 289 18.43 -24.04 -16.85
CA SER A 289 19.87 -23.84 -17.00
C SER A 289 20.38 -24.29 -18.37
N ASP A 290 19.93 -25.43 -18.89
CA ASP A 290 20.26 -25.86 -20.23
C ASP A 290 19.62 -24.97 -21.29
N ASN A 291 18.39 -24.53 -21.09
CA ASN A 291 17.71 -23.58 -21.96
C ASN A 291 18.49 -22.24 -22.05
N PHE A 292 18.96 -21.70 -20.92
CA PHE A 292 19.79 -20.50 -20.92
C PHE A 292 21.12 -20.72 -21.63
N ASN A 293 21.78 -21.85 -21.42
CA ASN A 293 23.02 -22.17 -22.14
C ASN A 293 22.81 -22.14 -23.67
N ALA A 294 21.68 -22.63 -24.14
CA ALA A 294 21.38 -22.65 -25.58
C ALA A 294 21.10 -21.24 -26.13
N VAL A 295 20.28 -20.43 -25.45
CA VAL A 295 19.87 -19.12 -25.98
C VAL A 295 20.90 -18.01 -25.76
N LEU A 296 21.83 -18.18 -24.82
CA LEU A 296 22.92 -17.21 -24.53
C LEU A 296 24.19 -17.48 -25.31
N ALA A 297 24.39 -18.70 -25.85
CA ALA A 297 25.56 -19.07 -26.66
C ALA A 297 25.80 -18.12 -27.86
N PRO A 298 24.79 -17.65 -28.61
CA PRO A 298 24.99 -16.70 -29.72
C PRO A 298 25.55 -15.33 -29.29
N TYR A 299 25.47 -15.00 -28.01
CA TYR A 299 26.01 -13.76 -27.43
C TYR A 299 27.41 -13.93 -26.85
N GLY A 300 28.02 -15.12 -27.03
CA GLY A 300 29.36 -15.41 -26.52
C GLY A 300 29.44 -15.65 -25.01
N ILE A 301 28.30 -15.82 -24.35
CA ILE A 301 28.23 -16.08 -22.91
C ILE A 301 28.51 -17.58 -22.64
N ARG A 302 29.40 -17.85 -21.67
CA ARG A 302 29.85 -19.21 -21.37
C ARG A 302 28.76 -20.05 -20.73
N THR A 303 28.70 -21.32 -21.10
CA THR A 303 27.79 -22.32 -20.49
C THR A 303 28.10 -22.53 -19.02
N ARG A 304 27.06 -22.76 -18.22
CA ARG A 304 27.13 -23.02 -16.77
C ARG A 304 26.23 -24.22 -16.41
N ALA A 305 26.62 -24.96 -15.39
CA ALA A 305 25.81 -26.08 -14.87
C ALA A 305 24.55 -25.61 -14.11
N GLY A 306 24.57 -24.38 -13.60
CA GLY A 306 23.44 -23.74 -12.96
C GLY A 306 23.58 -22.21 -13.08
N TRP A 307 22.45 -21.52 -13.23
CA TRP A 307 22.41 -20.08 -13.43
C TRP A 307 21.83 -19.38 -12.19
N PRO A 308 22.55 -18.42 -11.58
CA PRO A 308 22.00 -17.60 -10.51
C PRO A 308 21.06 -16.55 -11.12
N ALA A 309 19.81 -16.92 -11.30
CA ALA A 309 18.78 -16.09 -11.91
C ALA A 309 18.01 -15.29 -10.84
N ILE A 310 17.28 -14.30 -11.29
CA ILE A 310 16.17 -13.71 -10.53
C ILE A 310 14.93 -14.51 -10.92
N ASN A 311 14.36 -15.24 -9.97
CA ASN A 311 13.25 -16.15 -10.22
C ASN A 311 11.93 -15.41 -9.96
N PHE A 312 11.41 -14.72 -10.98
CA PHE A 312 10.14 -14.01 -10.88
C PHE A 312 8.98 -14.97 -10.64
N PHE A 313 8.05 -14.54 -9.80
CA PHE A 313 6.82 -15.24 -9.39
C PHE A 313 7.08 -16.48 -8.52
N TYR A 314 8.32 -16.93 -8.37
CA TYR A 314 8.66 -18.09 -7.55
C TYR A 314 8.44 -17.77 -6.07
N ASN A 315 7.60 -18.56 -5.41
CA ASN A 315 7.19 -18.35 -4.02
C ASN A 315 8.08 -19.11 -3.06
N THR A 316 9.14 -18.48 -2.58
CA THR A 316 10.04 -19.03 -1.58
C THR A 316 10.06 -18.22 -0.29
N ALA A 317 10.45 -18.83 0.79
CA ALA A 317 10.72 -18.18 2.07
C ALA A 317 11.87 -18.89 2.80
N VAL A 318 12.60 -18.15 3.61
CA VAL A 318 13.55 -18.69 4.59
C VAL A 318 12.85 -18.72 5.94
N ASP A 319 12.70 -19.90 6.51
CA ASP A 319 12.02 -20.08 7.79
C ASP A 319 12.94 -19.77 9.00
N HIS A 320 12.40 -19.87 10.20
CA HIS A 320 13.13 -19.60 11.45
C HIS A 320 14.26 -20.60 11.74
N THR A 321 14.32 -21.71 11.01
CA THR A 321 15.41 -22.70 11.08
C THR A 321 16.45 -22.51 9.98
N ASN A 322 16.32 -21.45 9.16
CA ASN A 322 17.10 -21.16 7.96
C ASN A 322 16.88 -22.16 6.82
N ALA A 323 15.79 -22.92 6.82
CA ALA A 323 15.42 -23.76 5.70
C ALA A 323 14.72 -22.91 4.61
N LEU A 324 15.12 -23.17 3.36
CA LEU A 324 14.42 -22.60 2.21
C LEU A 324 13.15 -23.44 1.93
N THR A 325 12.01 -22.79 2.02
CA THR A 325 10.70 -23.41 1.72
C THR A 325 10.17 -22.86 0.40
N MET A 326 9.34 -23.64 -0.28
CA MET A 326 8.65 -23.25 -1.51
C MET A 326 7.17 -23.62 -1.43
N ASP A 327 6.34 -22.87 -2.17
CA ASP A 327 4.90 -23.10 -2.29
C ASP A 327 4.41 -22.62 -3.68
N GLU A 328 3.14 -22.86 -4.01
CA GLU A 328 2.57 -22.39 -5.27
C GLU A 328 2.76 -20.86 -5.44
N PRO A 329 3.08 -20.40 -6.66
CA PRO A 329 3.17 -18.97 -6.96
C PRO A 329 1.89 -18.22 -6.68
N TRP A 330 2.02 -16.96 -6.28
CA TRP A 330 0.89 -16.08 -6.01
C TRP A 330 0.42 -15.31 -7.24
N SER A 331 1.15 -15.40 -8.34
CA SER A 331 0.79 -14.73 -9.59
C SER A 331 -0.56 -15.21 -10.11
N ARG A 332 -1.32 -14.26 -10.62
CA ARG A 332 -2.62 -14.44 -11.29
C ARG A 332 -2.44 -14.22 -12.79
N PRO A 333 -3.39 -14.64 -13.60
CA PRO A 333 -3.32 -14.42 -15.04
C PRO A 333 -3.14 -12.95 -15.39
N GLY A 334 -2.09 -12.66 -16.20
CA GLY A 334 -1.77 -11.31 -16.62
C GLY A 334 -0.93 -10.50 -15.62
N ASP A 335 -0.59 -11.05 -14.46
CA ASP A 335 0.36 -10.43 -13.53
C ASP A 335 1.75 -10.28 -14.18
N TYR A 336 2.47 -9.23 -13.78
CA TYR A 336 3.76 -8.90 -14.40
C TYR A 336 4.73 -8.19 -13.48
N VAL A 337 6.00 -8.22 -13.87
CA VAL A 337 7.05 -7.31 -13.38
C VAL A 337 7.47 -6.40 -14.54
N LEU A 338 7.48 -5.08 -14.31
CA LEU A 338 7.98 -4.07 -15.22
C LEU A 338 9.27 -3.47 -14.68
N MET A 339 10.34 -3.53 -15.46
CA MET A 339 11.67 -3.03 -15.09
C MET A 339 12.14 -1.99 -16.12
N LYS A 340 13.01 -1.07 -15.71
CA LYS A 340 13.73 -0.15 -16.60
C LYS A 340 15.18 -0.59 -16.73
N ALA A 341 15.68 -0.73 -17.94
CA ALA A 341 17.09 -0.98 -18.21
C ALA A 341 17.92 0.28 -17.91
N LEU A 342 18.98 0.16 -17.14
CA LEU A 342 19.84 1.28 -16.75
C LEU A 342 21.10 1.38 -17.63
N THR A 343 21.40 0.34 -18.39
CA THR A 343 22.44 0.27 -19.42
C THR A 343 21.93 -0.58 -20.59
N ASP A 344 22.69 -0.64 -21.70
CA ASP A 344 22.40 -1.57 -22.79
C ASP A 344 22.58 -3.01 -22.29
N LEU A 345 21.59 -3.88 -22.49
CA LEU A 345 21.53 -5.20 -21.92
C LEU A 345 21.39 -6.30 -22.98
N VAL A 346 21.96 -7.47 -22.70
CA VAL A 346 21.54 -8.77 -23.22
C VAL A 346 20.78 -9.45 -22.11
N CYS A 347 19.48 -9.69 -22.34
CA CYS A 347 18.58 -10.33 -21.38
C CYS A 347 18.23 -11.74 -21.84
N ALA A 348 17.92 -12.61 -20.89
CA ALA A 348 17.28 -13.89 -21.16
C ALA A 348 16.23 -14.18 -20.09
N THR A 349 15.11 -14.76 -20.48
CA THR A 349 14.08 -15.22 -19.55
C THR A 349 13.57 -16.58 -19.97
N SER A 350 13.17 -17.39 -18.98
CA SER A 350 12.61 -18.72 -19.17
C SER A 350 11.15 -18.75 -18.74
N SER A 351 10.40 -19.70 -19.30
CA SER A 351 9.24 -20.29 -18.64
C SER A 351 9.71 -21.57 -17.96
N CYS A 352 9.76 -21.60 -16.63
CA CYS A 352 10.34 -22.71 -15.88
C CYS A 352 9.63 -24.02 -16.19
N ALA A 353 10.44 -25.09 -16.40
CA ALA A 353 9.96 -26.40 -16.82
C ALA A 353 9.48 -27.29 -15.67
N ASP A 354 9.57 -26.82 -14.43
CA ASP A 354 9.30 -27.64 -13.23
C ASP A 354 7.82 -28.07 -13.17
N ASP A 355 7.59 -29.37 -13.14
CA ASP A 355 6.28 -30.02 -12.98
C ASP A 355 6.27 -31.09 -11.89
N ILE A 356 7.38 -31.21 -11.14
CA ILE A 356 7.55 -32.22 -10.09
C ILE A 356 7.29 -31.69 -8.68
N ASP A 357 7.15 -30.37 -8.53
CA ASP A 357 6.89 -29.68 -7.29
C ASP A 357 5.92 -28.49 -7.51
N PRO A 358 5.53 -27.71 -6.48
CA PRO A 358 4.58 -26.63 -6.62
C PRO A 358 5.09 -25.37 -7.35
N ALA A 359 6.35 -25.31 -7.79
CA ALA A 359 7.00 -24.11 -8.34
C ALA A 359 6.24 -23.45 -9.49
N ASN A 360 5.50 -24.21 -10.29
CA ASN A 360 4.68 -23.75 -11.41
C ASN A 360 3.20 -24.17 -11.26
N GLY A 361 2.72 -24.37 -10.03
CA GLY A 361 1.37 -24.87 -9.83
C GLY A 361 1.14 -26.25 -10.47
N TRP A 362 2.21 -27.06 -10.60
CA TRP A 362 2.25 -28.41 -11.17
C TRP A 362 2.08 -28.52 -12.69
N VAL A 363 1.89 -27.42 -13.39
CA VAL A 363 1.69 -27.39 -14.85
C VAL A 363 2.38 -26.17 -15.45
N PRO A 364 3.54 -26.33 -16.09
CA PRO A 364 4.20 -25.22 -16.78
C PRO A 364 3.30 -24.59 -17.85
N THR A 365 3.30 -23.26 -17.89
CA THR A 365 2.56 -22.45 -18.86
C THR A 365 3.49 -21.44 -19.53
N ASP A 366 2.97 -20.57 -20.40
CA ASP A 366 3.79 -19.60 -21.13
C ASP A 366 4.09 -18.36 -20.29
N ILE A 367 5.27 -17.81 -20.55
CA ILE A 367 5.63 -16.43 -20.16
C ILE A 367 5.60 -15.55 -21.41
N HIS A 368 5.32 -14.27 -21.23
CA HIS A 368 5.37 -13.29 -22.31
C HIS A 368 6.24 -12.10 -21.95
N VAL A 369 7.01 -11.61 -22.92
CA VAL A 369 7.93 -10.48 -22.73
C VAL A 369 7.55 -9.34 -23.65
N ARG A 370 7.48 -8.12 -23.10
CA ARG A 370 7.38 -6.90 -23.90
C ARG A 370 8.48 -5.92 -23.55
N VAL A 371 8.97 -5.19 -24.52
CA VAL A 371 9.91 -4.10 -24.33
C VAL A 371 9.29 -2.82 -24.84
N TYR A 372 9.30 -1.76 -24.02
CA TYR A 372 8.75 -0.45 -24.37
C TYR A 372 9.83 0.61 -24.46
N ASP A 373 9.52 1.70 -25.18
CA ASP A 373 10.44 2.82 -25.36
C ASP A 373 10.73 3.56 -24.05
N GLY A 374 11.96 4.00 -23.89
CA GLY A 374 12.39 4.76 -22.72
C GLY A 374 11.74 6.13 -22.55
N ALA A 375 11.07 6.66 -23.59
CA ALA A 375 10.27 7.88 -23.52
C ALA A 375 8.91 7.68 -22.80
N GLU A 376 8.46 6.43 -22.64
CA GLU A 376 7.25 6.12 -21.90
C GLU A 376 7.42 6.38 -20.39
N SER A 377 6.28 6.54 -19.70
CA SER A 377 6.25 6.77 -18.26
C SER A 377 5.19 5.87 -17.62
N PHE A 378 5.62 5.07 -16.66
CA PHE A 378 4.74 4.14 -15.95
C PHE A 378 4.74 4.44 -14.45
N SER A 379 3.57 4.27 -13.81
CA SER A 379 3.42 4.45 -12.36
C SER A 379 4.18 3.37 -11.59
N LYS A 380 4.88 3.77 -10.53
CA LYS A 380 5.63 2.87 -9.66
C LYS A 380 4.72 2.24 -8.60
N GLY A 381 4.94 0.97 -8.30
CA GLY A 381 4.25 0.28 -7.21
C GLY A 381 4.60 -1.19 -7.10
N THR A 382 4.51 -1.74 -5.88
CA THR A 382 4.67 -3.17 -5.59
C THR A 382 3.40 -3.70 -4.95
N ALA A 383 2.87 -4.79 -5.47
CA ALA A 383 1.77 -5.48 -4.85
C ALA A 383 2.19 -6.12 -3.53
N PHE A 384 1.33 -6.02 -2.54
CA PHE A 384 1.43 -6.74 -1.28
C PHE A 384 0.15 -7.55 -1.05
N ARG A 385 0.31 -8.80 -0.64
CA ARG A 385 -0.79 -9.71 -0.25
C ARG A 385 -0.43 -10.38 1.08
N MET A 386 -1.38 -10.53 1.97
CA MET A 386 -1.16 -11.29 3.20
C MET A 386 -1.12 -12.81 2.97
N ASN A 387 -1.80 -13.27 1.91
CA ASN A 387 -1.82 -14.66 1.45
C ASN A 387 -2.25 -14.72 -0.03
N ALA A 388 -2.15 -15.88 -0.64
CA ALA A 388 -2.45 -16.08 -2.07
C ALA A 388 -3.90 -15.70 -2.47
N ALA A 389 -4.86 -15.86 -1.56
CA ALA A 389 -6.26 -15.56 -1.82
C ALA A 389 -6.63 -14.08 -1.64
N ALA A 390 -5.80 -13.30 -0.92
CA ALA A 390 -6.04 -11.89 -0.69
C ALA A 390 -5.92 -11.08 -1.99
N GLU A 391 -6.73 -10.02 -2.11
CA GLU A 391 -6.57 -9.06 -3.19
C GLU A 391 -5.24 -8.29 -3.01
N PRO A 392 -4.48 -8.05 -4.09
CA PRO A 392 -3.22 -7.34 -4.02
C PRO A 392 -3.47 -5.87 -3.65
N ARG A 393 -2.72 -5.38 -2.69
CA ARG A 393 -2.62 -3.95 -2.39
C ARG A 393 -1.32 -3.43 -2.96
N LEU A 394 -1.39 -2.35 -3.71
CA LEU A 394 -0.20 -1.76 -4.32
C LEU A 394 0.44 -0.78 -3.34
N THR A 395 1.67 -1.06 -2.91
CA THR A 395 2.52 -0.08 -2.20
C THR A 395 3.04 0.94 -3.21
N ARG A 396 2.78 2.22 -2.95
CA ARG A 396 3.03 3.32 -3.89
C ARG A 396 3.90 4.41 -3.28
N GLU A 397 4.42 5.26 -4.14
CA GLU A 397 4.98 6.55 -3.74
C GLU A 397 3.84 7.52 -3.39
N SER A 398 3.96 8.28 -2.31
CA SER A 398 3.07 9.42 -2.08
C SER A 398 3.38 10.55 -3.07
N ALA A 399 2.48 11.50 -3.22
CA ALA A 399 2.73 12.66 -4.07
C ALA A 399 3.87 13.58 -3.56
N PHE A 400 4.27 13.43 -2.29
CA PHE A 400 5.42 14.12 -1.71
C PHE A 400 6.73 13.35 -1.87
N HIS A 401 6.67 12.05 -2.18
CA HIS A 401 7.83 11.18 -2.31
C HIS A 401 8.93 11.72 -3.23
N PRO A 402 8.65 12.32 -4.41
CA PRO A 402 9.70 12.87 -5.27
C PRO A 402 10.55 13.96 -4.62
N ARG A 403 10.00 14.69 -3.62
CA ARG A 403 10.73 15.70 -2.85
C ARG A 403 11.52 15.05 -1.72
N LEU A 404 10.89 14.14 -0.99
CA LEU A 404 11.49 13.43 0.13
C LEU A 404 12.64 12.52 -0.31
N ALA A 405 12.54 11.87 -1.46
CA ALA A 405 13.56 11.01 -2.04
C ALA A 405 14.85 11.75 -2.47
N GLN A 406 14.80 13.09 -2.59
CA GLN A 406 15.99 13.91 -2.78
C GLN A 406 16.79 14.09 -1.47
N MET A 407 16.14 13.89 -0.32
CA MET A 407 16.69 14.16 1.01
C MET A 407 17.11 12.89 1.75
N THR A 408 16.56 11.74 1.38
CA THR A 408 16.86 10.45 2.04
C THR A 408 16.72 9.29 1.08
N ARG A 409 17.38 8.18 1.44
CA ARG A 409 17.18 6.87 0.82
C ARG A 409 16.57 5.84 1.80
N SER A 410 16.29 6.24 3.03
CA SER A 410 15.79 5.37 4.08
C SER A 410 14.27 5.41 4.08
N PHE A 411 13.65 4.48 3.35
CA PHE A 411 12.21 4.31 3.27
C PHE A 411 11.77 2.93 3.78
N VAL A 412 10.55 2.87 4.27
CA VAL A 412 9.88 1.64 4.67
C VAL A 412 8.46 1.62 4.11
N GLU A 413 7.96 0.43 3.82
CA GLU A 413 6.53 0.25 3.54
C GLU A 413 5.71 0.59 4.78
N TYR A 414 4.73 1.46 4.62
CA TYR A 414 3.79 1.81 5.66
C TYR A 414 2.39 1.98 5.07
N ARG A 415 1.52 1.00 5.31
CA ARG A 415 0.10 1.02 4.91
C ARG A 415 -0.13 1.36 3.44
N GLY A 416 0.64 0.74 2.56
CA GLY A 416 0.54 0.89 1.11
C GLY A 416 1.29 2.10 0.53
N PHE A 417 2.16 2.74 1.32
CA PHE A 417 3.03 3.82 0.85
C PHE A 417 4.46 3.65 1.35
N TRP A 418 5.41 4.22 0.59
CA TRP A 418 6.81 4.33 0.99
C TRP A 418 7.02 5.59 1.81
N LEU A 419 7.28 5.45 3.12
CA LEU A 419 7.54 6.57 4.03
C LEU A 419 9.01 6.61 4.48
N PRO A 420 9.60 7.83 4.67
CA PRO A 420 10.94 7.97 5.23
C PRO A 420 11.01 7.45 6.67
N THR A 421 12.03 6.64 6.97
CA THR A 421 12.35 6.25 8.35
C THR A 421 13.17 7.31 9.05
N CYS A 422 14.15 7.91 8.35
CA CYS A 422 14.96 9.03 8.78
C CYS A 422 15.59 9.73 7.57
N PHE A 423 16.19 10.89 7.75
CA PHE A 423 16.81 11.67 6.68
C PHE A 423 18.33 11.63 6.73
N THR A 424 18.96 11.43 5.55
CA THR A 424 20.40 11.28 5.41
C THR A 424 21.13 12.58 5.78
N GLY A 425 22.15 12.48 6.63
CA GLY A 425 22.92 13.63 7.09
C GLY A 425 22.35 14.35 8.31
N GLU A 426 21.06 14.23 8.58
CA GLU A 426 20.39 14.79 9.76
C GLU A 426 20.31 13.77 10.90
N GLY A 427 19.69 12.64 10.62
CA GLY A 427 19.41 11.57 11.58
C GLY A 427 18.26 11.89 12.53
N PRO A 428 17.66 10.85 13.14
CA PRO A 428 16.40 10.99 13.88
C PRO A 428 16.50 11.92 15.11
N ILE A 429 17.70 12.11 15.69
CA ILE A 429 17.88 13.01 16.84
C ILE A 429 17.82 14.47 16.42
N ALA A 430 18.43 14.85 15.29
CA ALA A 430 18.35 16.21 14.78
C ALA A 430 16.93 16.57 14.29
N GLU A 431 16.27 15.61 13.64
CA GLU A 431 14.86 15.73 13.24
C GLU A 431 13.94 15.93 14.46
N TYR A 432 14.16 15.15 15.51
CA TYR A 432 13.46 15.27 16.79
C TYR A 432 13.60 16.67 17.40
N TRP A 433 14.86 17.17 17.52
CA TRP A 433 15.09 18.49 18.12
C TRP A 433 14.53 19.62 17.27
N ALA A 434 14.55 19.51 15.94
CA ALA A 434 13.89 20.49 15.07
C ALA A 434 12.39 20.59 15.39
N CYS A 435 11.70 19.46 15.58
CA CYS A 435 10.29 19.46 15.99
C CYS A 435 10.06 20.10 17.36
N ARG A 436 10.96 19.88 18.33
CA ARG A 436 10.86 20.44 19.69
C ARG A 436 11.18 21.93 19.77
N GLU A 437 12.12 22.43 18.97
CA GLU A 437 12.70 23.78 19.12
C GLU A 437 12.32 24.75 17.99
N THR A 438 12.12 24.23 16.77
CA THR A 438 11.82 25.04 15.58
C THR A 438 10.56 24.54 14.88
N ALA A 439 10.73 23.74 13.83
CA ALA A 439 9.65 23.03 13.15
C ALA A 439 10.17 21.80 12.43
N ALA A 440 9.27 20.87 12.16
CA ALA A 440 9.53 19.71 11.30
C ALA A 440 8.36 19.46 10.34
N VAL A 441 8.65 18.93 9.15
CA VAL A 441 7.65 18.55 8.15
C VAL A 441 7.73 17.06 7.86
N MET A 442 6.56 16.37 7.87
CA MET A 442 6.48 14.95 7.57
C MET A 442 5.29 14.62 6.68
N ASP A 443 5.42 13.53 5.93
CA ASP A 443 4.36 12.97 5.11
C ASP A 443 3.45 12.06 5.94
N LEU A 444 2.15 12.34 5.93
CA LEU A 444 1.10 11.56 6.57
C LEU A 444 0.07 11.02 5.57
N SER A 445 0.42 11.02 4.28
CA SER A 445 -0.48 10.56 3.20
C SER A 445 -1.01 9.14 3.38
N PRO A 446 -0.31 8.18 4.04
CA PRO A 446 -0.83 6.84 4.27
C PRO A 446 -2.06 6.73 5.18
N LEU A 447 -2.36 7.74 5.99
CA LEU A 447 -3.61 7.74 6.76
C LEU A 447 -4.80 7.56 5.82
N ARG A 448 -5.73 6.68 6.17
CA ARG A 448 -6.95 6.45 5.40
C ARG A 448 -7.93 7.60 5.60
N LYS A 449 -8.57 8.02 4.53
CA LYS A 449 -9.57 9.08 4.52
C LYS A 449 -10.85 8.51 3.94
N PHE A 450 -11.93 8.63 4.69
CA PHE A 450 -13.26 8.20 4.26
C PHE A 450 -14.23 9.36 4.36
N GLU A 451 -14.89 9.67 3.26
CA GLU A 451 -15.98 10.64 3.22
C GLU A 451 -17.26 9.94 3.64
N VAL A 452 -17.90 10.43 4.70
CA VAL A 452 -19.17 9.92 5.21
C VAL A 452 -20.25 10.96 4.94
N THR A 453 -21.16 10.63 4.04
CA THR A 453 -22.18 11.54 3.51
C THR A 453 -23.57 10.89 3.53
N GLY A 454 -24.60 11.69 3.27
CA GLY A 454 -25.98 11.24 3.25
C GLY A 454 -26.78 11.66 4.47
N PRO A 455 -28.13 11.58 4.42
CA PRO A 455 -29.02 12.03 5.48
C PRO A 455 -28.73 11.40 6.84
N ASP A 456 -28.30 10.14 6.86
CA ASP A 456 -28.04 9.37 8.07
C ASP A 456 -26.53 9.32 8.44
N ALA A 457 -25.67 10.13 7.83
CA ALA A 457 -24.24 10.15 8.10
C ALA A 457 -23.91 10.42 9.58
N GLU A 458 -24.58 11.43 10.19
CA GLU A 458 -24.44 11.72 11.63
C GLU A 458 -24.89 10.53 12.48
N LEU A 459 -26.00 9.91 12.14
CA LEU A 459 -26.55 8.75 12.88
C LEU A 459 -25.61 7.53 12.77
N LEU A 460 -25.07 7.26 11.60
CA LEU A 460 -24.08 6.20 11.40
C LEU A 460 -22.88 6.42 12.34
N LEU A 461 -22.27 7.60 12.30
CA LEU A 461 -21.13 7.92 13.14
C LEU A 461 -21.51 7.97 14.63
N GLN A 462 -22.69 8.50 14.99
CA GLN A 462 -23.18 8.51 16.36
C GLN A 462 -23.25 7.10 16.97
N ARG A 463 -23.60 6.10 16.17
CA ARG A 463 -23.71 4.68 16.59
C ARG A 463 -22.43 3.87 16.47
N THR A 464 -21.46 4.32 15.71
CA THR A 464 -20.21 3.56 15.46
C THR A 464 -19.01 4.07 16.23
N VAL A 465 -18.99 5.33 16.65
CA VAL A 465 -17.84 5.91 17.36
C VAL A 465 -18.16 6.22 18.81
N THR A 466 -17.13 6.26 19.64
CA THR A 466 -17.27 6.49 21.09
C THR A 466 -17.59 7.95 21.45
N ARG A 467 -17.28 8.93 20.56
CA ARG A 467 -17.60 10.36 20.76
C ARG A 467 -19.07 10.67 20.41
N ASP A 468 -19.55 11.78 20.97
CA ASP A 468 -20.87 12.33 20.66
C ASP A 468 -20.76 13.23 19.41
N MET A 469 -21.21 12.71 18.26
CA MET A 469 -21.13 13.43 16.97
C MET A 469 -22.07 14.61 16.87
N ARG A 470 -23.18 14.62 17.64
CA ARG A 470 -24.11 15.74 17.68
C ARG A 470 -23.52 17.00 18.30
N LYS A 471 -22.50 16.83 19.17
CA LYS A 471 -21.75 17.95 19.76
C LYS A 471 -20.59 18.46 18.89
N LEU A 472 -20.28 17.79 17.79
CA LEU A 472 -19.24 18.20 16.88
C LEU A 472 -19.77 19.31 15.96
N ALA A 473 -19.22 20.52 16.06
CA ALA A 473 -19.62 21.65 15.20
C ALA A 473 -18.95 21.58 13.82
N VAL A 474 -19.58 22.16 12.79
CA VAL A 474 -18.95 22.38 11.47
C VAL A 474 -17.65 23.18 11.64
N GLY A 475 -16.59 22.79 10.94
CA GLY A 475 -15.24 23.36 11.07
C GLY A 475 -14.45 22.80 12.26
N GLN A 476 -14.98 21.80 12.96
CA GLN A 476 -14.33 21.15 14.10
C GLN A 476 -13.84 19.74 13.74
N VAL A 477 -12.76 19.34 14.40
CA VAL A 477 -12.22 17.98 14.41
C VAL A 477 -12.41 17.38 15.79
N VAL A 478 -12.60 16.06 15.89
CA VAL A 478 -12.62 15.35 17.16
C VAL A 478 -11.86 14.03 17.04
N TYR A 479 -11.12 13.69 18.10
CA TYR A 479 -10.48 12.37 18.23
C TYR A 479 -11.44 11.40 18.90
N THR A 480 -11.55 10.18 18.38
CA THR A 480 -12.49 9.15 18.84
C THR A 480 -11.88 7.75 18.69
N ALA A 481 -12.53 6.75 19.27
CA ALA A 481 -12.26 5.33 19.02
C ALA A 481 -13.47 4.68 18.33
N LEU A 482 -13.18 3.63 17.56
CA LEU A 482 -14.16 2.68 17.03
C LEU A 482 -13.94 1.34 17.73
N THR A 483 -15.02 0.67 18.14
CA THR A 483 -14.94 -0.55 18.93
C THR A 483 -15.81 -1.67 18.36
N TYR A 484 -15.39 -2.90 18.62
CA TYR A 484 -16.23 -4.09 18.46
C TYR A 484 -17.29 -4.19 19.58
N ASP A 485 -18.28 -5.05 19.42
CA ASP A 485 -19.33 -5.28 20.43
C ASP A 485 -18.77 -5.71 21.79
N HIS A 486 -17.65 -6.40 21.82
CA HIS A 486 -16.96 -6.79 23.06
C HIS A 486 -16.13 -5.66 23.69
N GLY A 487 -16.07 -4.47 23.08
CA GLY A 487 -15.40 -3.28 23.59
C GLY A 487 -13.92 -3.16 23.22
N GLY A 488 -13.33 -4.13 22.52
CA GLY A 488 -11.99 -4.01 21.95
C GLY A 488 -11.98 -3.01 20.80
N MET A 489 -10.83 -2.32 20.58
CA MET A 489 -10.71 -1.28 19.56
C MET A 489 -10.55 -1.88 18.16
N ILE A 490 -11.28 -1.34 17.21
CA ILE A 490 -11.04 -1.52 15.77
C ILE A 490 -9.90 -0.61 15.33
N ASP A 491 -10.05 0.68 15.66
CA ASP A 491 -9.11 1.74 15.29
C ASP A 491 -9.34 2.98 16.16
N ASP A 492 -8.41 3.92 16.11
CA ASP A 492 -8.63 5.31 16.52
C ASP A 492 -8.75 6.20 15.28
N ALA A 493 -9.45 7.31 15.41
CA ALA A 493 -9.71 8.19 14.29
C ALA A 493 -9.83 9.65 14.70
N THR A 494 -9.58 10.55 13.75
CA THR A 494 -10.06 11.94 13.82
C THR A 494 -11.23 12.10 12.85
N ILE A 495 -12.27 12.79 13.29
CA ILE A 495 -13.46 13.07 12.49
C ILE A 495 -13.60 14.56 12.30
N PHE A 496 -13.63 14.97 11.05
CA PHE A 496 -13.87 16.35 10.60
C PHE A 496 -15.35 16.50 10.26
N ARG A 497 -16.00 17.55 10.73
CA ARG A 497 -17.33 17.90 10.27
C ARG A 497 -17.26 19.04 9.26
N LEU A 498 -17.39 18.71 7.96
CA LEU A 498 -17.29 19.67 6.86
C LEU A 498 -18.61 20.45 6.64
N ALA A 499 -19.74 19.76 6.82
CA ALA A 499 -21.07 20.35 6.74
C ALA A 499 -22.03 19.62 7.69
N PRO A 500 -23.29 20.03 7.85
CA PRO A 500 -24.23 19.40 8.81
C PRO A 500 -24.35 17.90 8.72
N ALA A 501 -24.36 17.33 7.50
CA ALA A 501 -24.46 15.89 7.24
C ALA A 501 -23.22 15.32 6.55
N ASN A 502 -22.09 16.03 6.59
CA ASN A 502 -20.89 15.69 5.83
C ASN A 502 -19.69 15.59 6.77
N PHE A 503 -19.07 14.41 6.80
CA PHE A 503 -17.96 14.12 7.69
C PHE A 503 -16.80 13.48 6.91
N ARG A 504 -15.58 13.68 7.40
CA ARG A 504 -14.39 12.95 6.98
C ARG A 504 -13.82 12.21 8.17
N VAL A 505 -13.68 10.90 8.01
CA VAL A 505 -13.01 10.03 8.99
C VAL A 505 -11.59 9.81 8.53
N VAL A 506 -10.61 10.15 9.37
CA VAL A 506 -9.19 9.93 9.13
C VAL A 506 -8.70 8.93 10.17
N CYS A 507 -8.20 7.79 9.71
CA CYS A 507 -7.86 6.66 10.56
C CYS A 507 -6.64 5.89 10.03
N GLY A 508 -6.29 4.78 10.70
CA GLY A 508 -5.13 3.98 10.36
C GLY A 508 -5.41 2.93 9.27
N GLU A 509 -6.57 2.27 9.30
CA GLU A 509 -6.79 1.04 8.56
C GLU A 509 -7.91 1.15 7.54
N GLU A 510 -7.72 0.47 6.39
CA GLU A 510 -8.74 0.34 5.34
C GLU A 510 -10.02 -0.36 5.86
N PHE A 511 -9.83 -1.31 6.77
CA PHE A 511 -10.93 -2.06 7.38
C PHE A 511 -11.97 -1.14 8.04
N THR A 512 -11.55 -0.01 8.62
CA THR A 512 -12.46 0.96 9.24
C THR A 512 -13.55 1.44 8.27
N GLY A 513 -13.19 1.76 7.02
CA GLY A 513 -14.16 2.16 6.00
C GLY A 513 -15.10 1.03 5.60
N ALA A 514 -14.58 -0.18 5.42
CA ALA A 514 -15.38 -1.37 5.10
C ALA A 514 -16.37 -1.67 6.23
N TRP A 515 -15.92 -1.62 7.48
CA TRP A 515 -16.77 -1.84 8.66
C TRP A 515 -17.88 -0.78 8.81
N LEU A 516 -17.58 0.48 8.54
CA LEU A 516 -18.60 1.55 8.53
C LEU A 516 -19.66 1.33 7.42
N ARG A 517 -19.24 0.90 6.21
CA ARG A 517 -20.16 0.53 5.12
C ARG A 517 -21.07 -0.65 5.51
N ASP A 518 -20.48 -1.67 6.15
CA ASP A 518 -21.24 -2.83 6.62
C ASP A 518 -22.28 -2.44 7.67
N LYS A 519 -21.94 -1.56 8.61
CA LYS A 519 -22.88 -1.04 9.62
C LYS A 519 -23.98 -0.17 9.00
N ALA A 520 -23.66 0.65 8.02
CA ALA A 520 -24.69 1.41 7.30
C ALA A 520 -25.72 0.48 6.63
N ARG A 521 -25.22 -0.57 5.95
CA ARG A 521 -26.07 -1.58 5.30
C ARG A 521 -26.87 -2.41 6.30
N GLU A 522 -26.23 -2.90 7.38
CA GLU A 522 -26.84 -3.69 8.44
C GLU A 522 -28.03 -2.95 9.07
N TRP A 523 -27.89 -1.65 9.26
CA TRP A 523 -28.91 -0.82 9.89
C TRP A 523 -29.88 -0.15 8.90
N GLY A 524 -29.73 -0.37 7.61
CA GLY A 524 -30.57 0.22 6.56
C GLY A 524 -30.48 1.73 6.50
N LEU A 525 -29.31 2.32 6.81
CA LEU A 525 -29.10 3.75 6.85
C LEU A 525 -28.80 4.30 5.44
N ASN A 526 -29.38 5.46 5.14
CA ASN A 526 -29.02 6.23 3.94
C ASN A 526 -27.77 7.06 4.20
N ALA A 527 -26.65 6.35 4.32
CA ALA A 527 -25.33 6.89 4.56
C ALA A 527 -24.31 6.19 3.65
N PHE A 528 -23.40 6.95 3.05
CA PHE A 528 -22.38 6.46 2.13
C PHE A 528 -21.00 6.70 2.73
N VAL A 529 -20.10 5.73 2.60
CA VAL A 529 -18.73 5.78 3.11
C VAL A 529 -17.78 5.48 1.96
N ARG A 530 -17.12 6.49 1.43
CA ARG A 530 -16.27 6.42 0.24
C ARG A 530 -14.83 6.76 0.57
N SER A 531 -13.86 6.01 0.04
CA SER A 531 -12.45 6.30 0.23
C SER A 531 -12.05 7.53 -0.58
N SER A 532 -11.36 8.47 0.08
CA SER A 532 -10.72 9.62 -0.56
C SER A 532 -9.20 9.62 -0.37
N THR A 533 -8.62 8.52 0.07
CA THR A 533 -7.18 8.42 0.36
C THR A 533 -6.32 8.78 -0.84
N ASP A 534 -6.72 8.37 -2.05
CA ASP A 534 -5.99 8.64 -3.29
C ASP A 534 -6.23 10.05 -3.85
N GLN A 535 -7.22 10.75 -3.33
CA GLN A 535 -7.56 12.13 -3.72
C GLN A 535 -7.03 13.18 -2.75
N LEU A 536 -6.60 12.74 -1.55
CA LEU A 536 -6.12 13.61 -0.48
C LEU A 536 -4.82 13.09 0.10
N HIS A 537 -3.75 13.79 -0.17
CA HIS A 537 -2.48 13.61 0.53
C HIS A 537 -2.29 14.73 1.56
N ASN A 538 -1.54 14.46 2.62
CA ASN A 538 -1.30 15.45 3.65
C ASN A 538 0.11 15.41 4.21
N ILE A 539 0.65 16.59 4.51
CA ILE A 539 1.86 16.76 5.31
C ILE A 539 1.51 17.41 6.64
N ALA A 540 2.26 17.05 7.68
CA ALA A 540 2.20 17.71 8.97
C ALA A 540 3.40 18.65 9.13
N VAL A 541 3.14 19.90 9.57
CA VAL A 541 4.17 20.86 9.98
C VAL A 541 4.03 21.07 11.48
N GLN A 542 4.99 20.59 12.24
CA GLN A 542 4.94 20.45 13.68
C GLN A 542 6.12 21.16 14.35
N GLY A 543 5.88 21.85 15.45
CA GLY A 543 6.88 22.57 16.25
C GLY A 543 6.50 24.02 16.50
N PRO A 544 7.22 24.72 17.40
CA PRO A 544 6.89 26.08 17.84
C PRO A 544 6.75 27.10 16.71
N LEU A 545 7.54 27.00 15.65
CA LEU A 545 7.52 27.93 14.51
C LEU A 545 6.52 27.54 13.41
N SER A 546 5.79 26.42 13.55
CA SER A 546 4.85 25.93 12.52
C SER A 546 3.80 26.97 12.13
N ARG A 547 3.26 27.71 13.11
CA ARG A 547 2.27 28.79 12.89
C ARG A 547 2.84 29.92 12.04
N GLU A 548 4.04 30.37 12.37
CA GLU A 548 4.71 31.46 11.65
C GLU A 548 5.00 31.05 10.21
N ILE A 549 5.60 29.88 10.03
CA ILE A 549 5.92 29.34 8.69
C ILE A 549 4.67 29.26 7.82
N LEU A 550 3.58 28.70 8.33
CA LEU A 550 2.37 28.50 7.54
C LEU A 550 1.58 29.78 7.29
N ALA A 551 1.65 30.77 8.19
CA ALA A 551 1.03 32.06 7.96
C ALA A 551 1.63 32.84 6.78
N GLU A 552 2.88 32.53 6.38
CA GLU A 552 3.52 33.16 5.22
C GLU A 552 3.04 32.57 3.88
N VAL A 553 2.62 31.29 3.85
CA VAL A 553 2.36 30.58 2.61
C VAL A 553 0.89 30.19 2.42
N ILE A 554 0.08 30.25 3.47
CA ILE A 554 -1.33 29.83 3.40
C ILE A 554 -2.24 31.06 3.50
N TRP A 555 -3.09 31.20 2.50
CA TRP A 555 -4.14 32.20 2.46
C TRP A 555 -5.49 31.58 2.87
N THR A 556 -6.26 32.29 3.70
CA THR A 556 -7.63 31.93 4.05
C THR A 556 -8.60 33.02 3.62
N GLY A 557 -9.77 32.61 3.13
CA GLY A 557 -10.83 33.55 2.75
C GLY A 557 -11.43 34.28 3.97
N PRO A 558 -12.17 35.36 3.75
CA PRO A 558 -12.66 36.23 4.84
C PRO A 558 -13.68 35.54 5.78
N THR A 559 -14.24 34.41 5.38
CA THR A 559 -15.17 33.60 6.18
C THR A 559 -14.46 32.46 6.95
N GLN A 560 -13.17 32.32 6.76
CA GLN A 560 -12.33 31.31 7.43
C GLN A 560 -11.39 31.96 8.43
N PRO A 561 -11.05 31.26 9.54
CA PRO A 561 -10.05 31.79 10.46
C PRO A 561 -8.67 31.86 9.79
N ALA A 562 -7.92 32.92 10.08
CA ALA A 562 -6.51 32.97 9.69
C ALA A 562 -5.73 31.84 10.40
N ILE A 563 -4.60 31.42 9.80
CA ILE A 563 -3.77 30.34 10.39
C ILE A 563 -3.34 30.68 11.82
N ALA A 564 -3.02 31.96 12.07
CA ALA A 564 -2.66 32.45 13.41
C ALA A 564 -3.79 32.32 14.45
N GLU A 565 -5.03 32.35 14.00
CA GLU A 565 -6.25 32.33 14.85
C GLU A 565 -6.87 30.91 14.92
N LEU A 566 -6.42 29.98 14.09
CA LEU A 566 -6.97 28.63 14.03
C LEU A 566 -6.76 27.91 15.36
N LYS A 567 -7.85 27.55 16.02
CA LYS A 567 -7.83 26.89 17.33
C LYS A 567 -7.52 25.39 17.22
N TRP A 568 -7.00 24.84 18.31
CA TRP A 568 -6.72 23.42 18.43
C TRP A 568 -7.97 22.57 18.13
N PHE A 569 -7.81 21.50 17.34
CA PHE A 569 -8.89 20.65 16.81
C PHE A 569 -9.94 21.43 16.00
N ARG A 570 -9.48 22.45 15.24
CA ARG A 570 -10.25 23.13 14.20
C ARG A 570 -9.54 23.02 12.86
N PHE A 571 -10.29 23.19 11.79
CA PHE A 571 -9.74 23.28 10.44
C PHE A 571 -10.30 24.49 9.69
N ALA A 572 -9.60 24.89 8.65
CA ALA A 572 -9.99 25.96 7.73
C ALA A 572 -9.84 25.46 6.28
N VAL A 573 -10.76 25.90 5.42
CA VAL A 573 -10.59 25.82 3.96
C VAL A 573 -9.68 26.97 3.55
N ALA A 574 -8.62 26.64 2.82
CA ALA A 574 -7.52 27.57 2.55
C ALA A 574 -7.02 27.41 1.12
N ARG A 575 -6.05 28.23 0.74
CA ARG A 575 -5.33 28.13 -0.53
C ARG A 575 -3.84 28.41 -0.34
N LEU A 576 -3.02 27.86 -1.21
CA LEU A 576 -1.59 28.11 -1.22
C LEU A 576 -1.31 29.49 -1.84
N GLY A 577 -0.56 30.35 -1.15
CA GLY A 577 -0.03 31.61 -1.63
C GLY A 577 -1.04 32.73 -1.87
N GLY A 578 -2.31 32.45 -2.13
CA GLY A 578 -3.32 33.47 -2.41
C GLY A 578 -4.64 32.90 -2.95
N PRO A 579 -5.62 33.76 -3.26
CA PRO A 579 -7.01 33.35 -3.58
C PRO A 579 -7.13 32.48 -4.84
N MET A 580 -6.15 32.51 -5.74
CA MET A 580 -6.12 31.72 -6.98
C MET A 580 -5.20 30.50 -6.89
N GLY A 581 -4.54 30.31 -5.73
CA GLY A 581 -3.63 29.18 -5.53
C GLY A 581 -4.36 27.83 -5.36
N PRO A 582 -3.61 26.72 -5.33
CA PRO A 582 -4.14 25.39 -5.05
C PRO A 582 -5.03 25.36 -3.81
N ALA A 583 -6.13 24.63 -3.90
CA ALA A 583 -7.06 24.46 -2.78
C ALA A 583 -6.43 23.60 -1.68
N LEU A 584 -6.67 23.95 -0.44
CA LEU A 584 -6.15 23.28 0.74
C LEU A 584 -7.25 23.16 1.81
N VAL A 585 -7.11 22.14 2.65
CA VAL A 585 -7.68 22.15 4.01
C VAL A 585 -6.51 22.17 4.98
N VAL A 586 -6.59 22.99 6.01
CA VAL A 586 -5.56 23.06 7.06
C VAL A 586 -6.21 22.80 8.40
N SER A 587 -5.77 21.77 9.11
CA SER A 587 -6.25 21.46 10.46
C SER A 587 -5.16 21.75 11.48
N ARG A 588 -5.56 22.27 12.65
CA ARG A 588 -4.65 22.39 13.80
C ARG A 588 -4.70 21.10 14.61
N THR A 589 -4.05 20.10 14.08
CA THR A 589 -3.91 18.74 14.60
C THR A 589 -2.45 18.27 14.45
N GLY A 590 -2.09 17.16 15.06
CA GLY A 590 -0.74 16.59 14.95
C GLY A 590 -0.53 15.41 15.89
N TYR A 591 0.60 14.70 15.69
CA TYR A 591 0.94 13.46 16.38
C TYR A 591 2.32 13.53 17.08
N THR A 592 2.74 14.73 17.53
CA THR A 592 4.08 14.98 18.08
C THR A 592 4.08 15.54 19.52
N GLY A 593 2.92 15.95 20.01
CA GLY A 593 2.82 16.67 21.28
C GLY A 593 3.24 18.15 21.20
N GLU A 594 3.52 18.68 20.00
CA GLU A 594 3.87 20.08 19.76
C GLU A 594 2.72 20.84 19.09
N LEU A 595 2.82 22.19 19.11
CA LEU A 595 2.03 23.04 18.23
C LEU A 595 2.23 22.54 16.79
N GLY A 596 1.14 22.34 16.07
CA GLY A 596 1.28 21.84 14.71
C GLY A 596 0.00 21.90 13.89
N TYR A 597 0.19 21.73 12.61
CA TYR A 597 -0.85 21.78 11.60
C TYR A 597 -0.67 20.63 10.60
N GLU A 598 -1.77 20.15 10.05
CA GLU A 598 -1.77 19.25 8.92
C GLU A 598 -2.36 19.95 7.70
N ILE A 599 -1.70 19.82 6.56
CA ILE A 599 -2.06 20.47 5.31
C ILE A 599 -2.50 19.37 4.34
N TRP A 600 -3.74 19.45 3.92
CA TRP A 600 -4.40 18.49 3.04
C TRP A 600 -4.53 19.08 1.65
N CYS A 601 -4.07 18.37 0.63
CA CYS A 601 -4.13 18.82 -0.76
C CYS A 601 -4.43 17.62 -1.69
N HIS A 602 -4.90 17.93 -2.90
CA HIS A 602 -4.95 16.92 -3.96
C HIS A 602 -3.51 16.53 -4.38
N PRO A 603 -3.22 15.25 -4.69
CA PRO A 603 -1.89 14.80 -5.09
C PRO A 603 -1.20 15.63 -6.18
N LYS A 604 -1.95 16.13 -7.16
CA LYS A 604 -1.43 16.99 -8.24
C LYS A 604 -0.76 18.28 -7.75
N ASP A 605 -1.17 18.78 -6.59
CA ASP A 605 -0.71 20.04 -6.00
C ASP A 605 0.38 19.83 -4.94
N ALA A 606 0.65 18.57 -4.54
CA ALA A 606 1.54 18.22 -3.44
C ALA A 606 2.96 18.76 -3.59
N GLY A 607 3.51 18.71 -4.82
CA GLY A 607 4.83 19.27 -5.10
C GLY A 607 4.92 20.76 -4.80
N ALA A 608 3.95 21.54 -5.28
CA ALA A 608 3.88 22.99 -5.04
C ALA A 608 3.68 23.32 -3.54
N VAL A 609 2.85 22.52 -2.86
CA VAL A 609 2.60 22.68 -1.41
C VAL A 609 3.88 22.41 -0.63
N PHE A 610 4.58 21.32 -0.91
CA PHE A 610 5.83 20.99 -0.22
C PHE A 610 6.90 22.06 -0.48
N ASP A 611 7.11 22.47 -1.73
CA ASP A 611 8.12 23.45 -2.11
C ASP A 611 7.89 24.79 -1.43
N ALA A 612 6.64 25.28 -1.35
CA ALA A 612 6.32 26.53 -0.67
C ALA A 612 6.53 26.44 0.86
N VAL A 613 6.07 25.37 1.49
CA VAL A 613 6.27 25.14 2.93
C VAL A 613 7.76 25.01 3.26
N TRP A 614 8.51 24.27 2.42
CA TRP A 614 9.93 24.09 2.60
C TRP A 614 10.71 25.39 2.45
N ALA A 615 10.39 26.19 1.43
CA ALA A 615 11.04 27.49 1.20
C ALA A 615 10.83 28.47 2.37
N ALA A 616 9.66 28.49 2.99
CA ALA A 616 9.37 29.32 4.15
C ALA A 616 9.99 28.79 5.46
N GLY A 617 10.07 27.46 5.60
CA GLY A 617 10.49 26.81 6.84
C GLY A 617 11.98 26.54 6.97
N ALA A 618 12.67 26.12 5.88
CA ALA A 618 14.07 25.75 5.93
C ALA A 618 15.00 26.89 6.43
N PRO A 619 14.82 28.17 6.04
CA PRO A 619 15.60 29.28 6.60
C PRO A 619 15.39 29.50 8.11
N LYS A 620 14.27 29.02 8.66
CA LYS A 620 13.93 29.10 10.07
C LYS A 620 14.35 27.84 10.87
N GLY A 621 15.11 26.95 10.24
CA GLY A 621 15.62 25.73 10.86
C GLY A 621 14.63 24.56 10.81
N MET A 622 13.58 24.62 9.99
CA MET A 622 12.71 23.47 9.76
C MET A 622 13.49 22.32 9.11
N LYS A 623 13.26 21.10 9.59
CA LYS A 623 13.82 19.86 9.05
C LYS A 623 12.74 18.91 8.59
N PRO A 624 13.07 17.98 7.66
CA PRO A 624 12.16 16.85 7.40
C PRO A 624 12.17 15.91 8.60
N LEU A 625 11.06 15.19 8.80
CA LEU A 625 10.85 14.28 9.94
C LEU A 625 10.46 12.88 9.44
N GLY A 626 11.24 11.88 9.81
CA GLY A 626 10.97 10.48 9.53
C GLY A 626 10.27 9.75 10.69
N LEU A 627 9.87 8.50 10.42
CA LEU A 627 9.13 7.67 11.38
C LEU A 627 9.90 7.42 12.69
N ALA A 628 11.24 7.30 12.63
CA ALA A 628 12.06 7.06 13.83
C ALA A 628 12.00 8.24 14.81
N ALA A 629 12.04 9.48 14.30
CA ALA A 629 11.91 10.67 15.14
C ALA A 629 10.46 10.86 15.61
N LEU A 630 9.48 10.57 14.75
CA LEU A 630 8.06 10.62 15.15
C LEU A 630 7.76 9.67 16.30
N ASP A 631 8.33 8.46 16.29
CA ASP A 631 8.10 7.47 17.34
C ASP A 631 8.61 7.96 18.71
N MET A 632 9.78 8.62 18.75
CA MET A 632 10.26 9.27 19.96
C MET A 632 9.27 10.33 20.47
N LEU A 633 8.84 11.23 19.59
CA LEU A 633 7.95 12.36 19.91
C LEU A 633 6.59 11.87 20.42
N ARG A 634 5.97 10.89 19.74
CA ARG A 634 4.63 10.40 20.12
C ARG A 634 4.64 9.62 21.43
N ILE A 635 5.69 8.83 21.71
CA ILE A 635 5.83 8.07 22.97
C ILE A 635 5.95 9.04 24.14
N GLU A 636 6.79 10.07 24.02
CA GLU A 636 6.92 11.12 25.04
C GLU A 636 5.58 11.82 25.32
N ALA A 637 4.81 12.12 24.26
CA ALA A 637 3.53 12.79 24.36
C ALA A 637 2.37 11.88 24.78
N GLY A 638 2.63 10.58 24.94
CA GLY A 638 1.64 9.57 25.30
C GLY A 638 0.57 9.35 24.24
N LEU A 639 0.93 9.46 22.98
CA LEU A 639 0.04 9.19 21.84
C LEU A 639 0.18 7.72 21.42
N VAL A 640 -0.95 7.03 21.42
CA VAL A 640 -1.02 5.58 21.18
C VAL A 640 -0.91 5.25 19.70
N PHE A 641 -0.37 4.08 19.40
CA PHE A 641 -0.17 3.57 18.04
C PHE A 641 -0.84 2.21 17.87
N ALA A 642 -1.71 2.10 16.84
CA ALA A 642 -2.45 0.88 16.54
C ALA A 642 -1.51 -0.29 16.22
N GLY A 643 -1.81 -1.48 16.78
CA GLY A 643 -0.99 -2.68 16.63
C GLY A 643 0.15 -2.78 17.67
N TYR A 644 0.52 -1.67 18.34
CA TYR A 644 1.51 -1.62 19.41
C TYR A 644 0.85 -1.35 20.76
N ASP A 645 0.23 -0.19 20.93
CA ASP A 645 -0.33 0.25 22.21
C ASP A 645 -1.75 -0.25 22.42
N PHE A 646 -2.46 -0.56 21.37
CA PHE A 646 -3.77 -1.20 21.40
C PHE A 646 -4.00 -2.17 20.22
N CYS A 647 -4.92 -3.08 20.40
CA CYS A 647 -5.40 -4.06 19.42
C CYS A 647 -6.89 -4.34 19.68
N ASP A 648 -7.45 -5.31 18.95
CA ASP A 648 -8.84 -5.74 19.07
C ASP A 648 -9.26 -6.28 20.45
N GLN A 649 -8.29 -6.60 21.32
CA GLN A 649 -8.54 -7.02 22.71
C GLN A 649 -8.46 -5.87 23.73
N THR A 650 -7.95 -4.71 23.30
CA THR A 650 -7.70 -3.54 24.16
C THR A 650 -8.85 -2.56 24.06
N ASP A 651 -9.42 -2.11 25.17
CA ASP A 651 -10.44 -1.06 25.18
C ASP A 651 -9.82 0.34 25.33
N PRO A 652 -10.56 1.43 25.02
CA PRO A 652 -10.06 2.80 25.12
C PRO A 652 -9.59 3.22 26.54
N PHE A 653 -10.15 2.65 27.60
CA PHE A 653 -9.72 2.97 28.97
C PHE A 653 -8.38 2.29 29.26
N GLU A 654 -8.23 1.04 28.88
CA GLU A 654 -6.98 0.30 28.98
C GLU A 654 -5.87 0.95 28.13
N ALA A 655 -6.20 1.47 26.93
CA ALA A 655 -5.27 2.17 26.05
C ALA A 655 -4.91 3.59 26.52
N GLY A 656 -5.49 4.08 27.62
CA GLY A 656 -5.22 5.43 28.12
C GLY A 656 -5.94 6.56 27.39
N ILE A 657 -6.85 6.25 26.48
CA ILE A 657 -7.65 7.21 25.71
C ILE A 657 -9.12 7.24 26.13
N GLY A 658 -9.41 6.85 27.36
CA GLY A 658 -10.77 6.86 27.92
C GLY A 658 -11.49 8.22 27.85
N PHE A 659 -10.77 9.33 27.71
CA PHE A 659 -11.33 10.65 27.45
C PHE A 659 -12.07 10.73 26.09
N ALA A 660 -11.78 9.82 25.16
CA ALA A 660 -12.44 9.72 23.87
C ALA A 660 -13.81 9.00 23.95
N VAL A 661 -14.16 8.42 25.08
CA VAL A 661 -15.47 7.76 25.31
C VAL A 661 -16.42 8.77 25.97
N ALA A 662 -17.38 9.26 25.19
CA ALA A 662 -18.37 10.20 25.67
C ALA A 662 -19.50 9.50 26.44
N GLU A 663 -20.01 10.18 27.45
CA GLU A 663 -21.28 9.83 28.06
C GLU A 663 -22.42 10.39 27.20
N LYS A 664 -23.00 9.55 26.35
CA LYS A 664 -24.14 9.87 25.48
C LYS A 664 -25.29 8.90 25.71
N GLU A 665 -26.50 9.39 25.55
CA GLU A 665 -27.72 8.60 25.82
C GLU A 665 -27.87 7.46 24.79
N GLU A 666 -27.60 7.80 23.52
CA GLU A 666 -27.71 6.83 22.44
C GLU A 666 -26.75 5.67 22.61
N ASP A 667 -27.21 4.53 22.14
CA ASP A 667 -26.38 3.33 22.07
C ASP A 667 -25.36 3.43 20.92
N PHE A 668 -24.20 2.79 21.12
CA PHE A 668 -23.19 2.65 20.11
C PHE A 668 -22.48 1.29 20.24
N VAL A 669 -21.85 0.83 19.18
CA VAL A 669 -21.19 -0.47 19.16
C VAL A 669 -20.16 -0.57 20.29
N GLY A 670 -20.29 -1.59 21.13
CA GLY A 670 -19.40 -1.83 22.27
C GLY A 670 -19.77 -1.07 23.56
N LYS A 671 -20.75 -0.16 23.57
CA LYS A 671 -21.09 0.68 24.76
C LYS A 671 -21.28 -0.14 26.04
N ALA A 672 -22.09 -1.19 26.00
CA ALA A 672 -22.37 -2.02 27.18
C ALA A 672 -21.08 -2.69 27.73
N ALA A 673 -20.21 -3.19 26.84
CA ALA A 673 -18.93 -3.76 27.23
C ALA A 673 -17.99 -2.72 27.81
N LEU A 674 -17.88 -1.56 27.18
CA LEU A 674 -17.06 -0.44 27.65
C LEU A 674 -17.49 0.07 29.03
N MET A 675 -18.80 0.18 29.31
CA MET A 675 -19.29 0.61 30.61
C MET A 675 -18.95 -0.42 31.71
N ARG A 676 -19.02 -1.71 31.42
CA ARG A 676 -18.54 -2.75 32.37
C ARG A 676 -17.04 -2.62 32.63
N ARG A 677 -16.22 -2.48 31.56
CA ARG A 677 -14.74 -2.30 31.71
C ARG A 677 -14.37 -1.02 32.44
N LYS A 678 -15.10 0.08 32.23
CA LYS A 678 -14.92 1.34 32.96
C LYS A 678 -15.10 1.17 34.47
N THR A 679 -16.10 0.39 34.89
CA THR A 679 -16.40 0.16 36.32
C THR A 679 -15.48 -0.87 36.97
N SER A 680 -14.93 -1.79 36.20
CA SER A 680 -14.01 -2.84 36.70
C SER A 680 -12.84 -3.03 35.70
N PRO A 681 -11.94 -2.06 35.62
CA PRO A 681 -10.80 -2.14 34.71
C PRO A 681 -9.81 -3.20 35.17
N ALA A 682 -9.42 -4.11 34.25
CA ALA A 682 -8.41 -5.13 34.52
C ALA A 682 -6.98 -4.56 34.39
N ARG A 683 -6.77 -3.75 33.35
CA ARG A 683 -5.47 -3.16 33.00
C ARG A 683 -5.59 -1.68 32.72
N LYS A 684 -4.45 -1.02 32.74
CA LYS A 684 -4.34 0.40 32.32
C LYS A 684 -2.99 0.68 31.68
N MET A 685 -2.96 1.70 30.84
CA MET A 685 -1.73 2.27 30.30
C MET A 685 -0.97 3.05 31.39
N VAL A 686 0.33 2.88 31.44
CA VAL A 686 1.26 3.61 32.32
C VAL A 686 2.49 4.04 31.53
N GLY A 687 3.17 5.08 32.03
CA GLY A 687 4.52 5.42 31.61
C GLY A 687 5.56 4.70 32.46
N LEU A 688 6.65 4.28 31.87
CA LEU A 688 7.81 3.69 32.55
C LEU A 688 9.05 4.54 32.31
N ARG A 689 9.83 4.76 33.39
CA ARG A 689 11.22 5.16 33.32
C ARG A 689 12.07 3.93 33.55
N ILE A 690 12.97 3.61 32.61
CA ILE A 690 13.75 2.38 32.58
C ILE A 690 15.14 2.67 33.07
N GLU A 691 15.69 1.78 33.90
CA GLU A 691 17.04 1.88 34.41
C GLU A 691 18.08 1.41 33.37
N GLY A 692 19.19 2.17 33.27
CA GLY A 692 20.27 1.83 32.34
C GLY A 692 19.99 2.11 30.87
N ASN A 693 20.75 1.46 30.00
CA ASN A 693 20.72 1.70 28.55
C ASN A 693 20.33 0.46 27.71
N ASP A 694 19.86 -0.59 28.38
CA ASP A 694 19.46 -1.80 27.69
C ASP A 694 18.21 -1.51 26.82
N ALA A 695 18.24 -1.94 25.57
CA ALA A 695 17.10 -1.79 24.68
C ALA A 695 15.91 -2.61 25.17
N VAL A 696 14.76 -1.95 25.31
CA VAL A 696 13.47 -2.54 25.63
C VAL A 696 12.57 -2.36 24.42
N GLY A 697 11.75 -3.35 24.12
CA GLY A 697 10.90 -3.37 22.92
C GLY A 697 9.46 -3.75 23.20
N HIS A 698 8.66 -3.66 22.13
CA HIS A 698 7.28 -4.12 22.13
C HIS A 698 7.18 -5.59 22.51
N GLY A 699 6.24 -5.93 23.39
CA GLY A 699 5.99 -7.29 23.84
C GLY A 699 6.84 -7.73 25.06
N ASP A 700 7.88 -7.00 25.45
CA ASP A 700 8.68 -7.34 26.62
C ASP A 700 7.79 -7.38 27.88
N PRO A 701 7.76 -8.49 28.65
CA PRO A 701 6.87 -8.67 29.77
C PRO A 701 7.31 -7.88 31.01
N LEU A 702 6.36 -7.35 31.77
CA LEU A 702 6.56 -6.71 33.08
C LEU A 702 6.33 -7.70 34.21
N TYR A 703 7.18 -7.64 35.20
CA TYR A 703 7.13 -8.54 36.35
C TYR A 703 7.15 -7.79 37.68
N MET A 704 6.45 -8.38 38.66
CA MET A 704 6.68 -8.14 40.11
C MET A 704 7.06 -9.47 40.74
N GLY A 705 8.33 -9.59 41.08
CA GLY A 705 8.91 -10.87 41.51
C GLY A 705 8.79 -11.93 40.38
N ARG A 706 7.97 -12.97 40.61
CA ARG A 706 7.76 -14.05 39.63
C ARG A 706 6.50 -13.87 38.77
N ALA A 707 5.60 -12.98 39.17
CA ALA A 707 4.33 -12.78 38.48
C ALA A 707 4.52 -11.81 37.32
N GLN A 708 4.07 -12.19 36.12
CA GLN A 708 3.90 -11.26 35.02
C GLN A 708 2.69 -10.42 35.30
N VAL A 709 2.85 -9.09 35.32
CA VAL A 709 1.81 -8.12 35.68
C VAL A 709 1.46 -7.19 34.53
N GLY A 710 2.14 -7.27 33.39
CA GLY A 710 1.91 -6.43 32.25
C GLY A 710 2.85 -6.69 31.08
N VAL A 711 2.83 -5.77 30.11
CA VAL A 711 3.63 -5.84 28.89
C VAL A 711 4.01 -4.43 28.41
N VAL A 712 5.24 -4.26 27.94
CA VAL A 712 5.68 -3.05 27.25
C VAL A 712 5.01 -2.98 25.89
N THR A 713 4.42 -1.83 25.55
CA THR A 713 3.75 -1.64 24.27
C THR A 713 4.59 -0.81 23.30
N SER A 714 5.28 0.22 23.79
CA SER A 714 6.19 1.06 23.02
C SER A 714 7.34 1.52 23.90
N ALA A 715 8.54 1.63 23.36
CA ALA A 715 9.71 2.10 24.10
C ALA A 715 10.65 2.90 23.22
N THR A 716 11.33 3.89 23.81
CA THR A 716 12.31 4.71 23.11
C THR A 716 13.32 5.31 24.06
N HIS A 717 14.46 5.74 23.53
CA HIS A 717 15.34 6.66 24.26
C HIS A 717 14.86 8.10 24.03
N SER A 718 14.42 8.75 25.10
CA SER A 718 13.96 10.14 25.04
C SER A 718 15.14 11.12 25.09
N PRO A 719 15.38 11.92 24.03
CA PRO A 719 16.45 12.92 24.06
C PRO A 719 16.24 14.01 25.11
N ILE A 720 14.99 14.47 25.31
CA ILE A 720 14.68 15.55 26.27
C ILE A 720 14.72 15.06 27.71
N LEU A 721 14.30 13.83 27.98
CA LEU A 721 14.34 13.23 29.31
C LEU A 721 15.68 12.54 29.62
N LYS A 722 16.55 12.42 28.61
CA LYS A 722 17.91 11.83 28.68
C LYS A 722 17.92 10.41 29.26
N GLY A 723 16.96 9.59 28.85
CA GLY A 723 16.84 8.22 29.34
C GLY A 723 15.86 7.35 28.57
N GLN A 724 15.86 6.08 28.86
CA GLN A 724 14.93 5.12 28.30
C GLN A 724 13.55 5.29 28.95
N ILE A 725 12.52 5.40 28.13
CA ILE A 725 11.11 5.46 28.55
C ILE A 725 10.29 4.43 27.78
N ALA A 726 9.14 4.04 28.35
CA ALA A 726 8.20 3.18 27.66
C ALA A 726 6.75 3.51 28.00
N LEU A 727 5.85 3.10 27.11
CA LEU A 727 4.43 2.89 27.36
C LEU A 727 4.22 1.42 27.69
N ALA A 728 3.37 1.13 28.65
CA ALA A 728 3.10 -0.25 29.02
C ALA A 728 1.66 -0.44 29.50
N ARG A 729 1.08 -1.59 29.24
CA ARG A 729 -0.20 -2.00 29.83
C ARG A 729 0.07 -2.90 31.01
N ILE A 730 -0.46 -2.53 32.17
CA ILE A 730 -0.23 -3.22 33.42
C ILE A 730 -1.54 -3.49 34.16
N ASP A 731 -1.60 -4.57 34.93
CA ASP A 731 -2.72 -4.85 35.82
C ASP A 731 -2.96 -3.68 36.79
N VAL A 732 -4.20 -3.24 36.92
CA VAL A 732 -4.55 -2.02 37.68
C VAL A 732 -4.03 -2.06 39.10
N ALA A 733 -4.02 -3.26 39.75
CA ALA A 733 -3.51 -3.45 41.12
C ALA A 733 -2.04 -3.04 41.29
N HIS A 734 -1.26 -3.08 40.23
CA HIS A 734 0.18 -2.82 40.25
C HIS A 734 0.56 -1.49 39.56
N GLY A 735 -0.41 -0.77 39.03
CA GLY A 735 -0.20 0.40 38.17
C GLY A 735 -0.08 1.74 38.92
N ALA A 736 0.25 1.78 40.22
CA ALA A 736 0.44 3.04 40.95
C ALA A 736 1.78 3.71 40.58
N THR A 737 1.78 5.03 40.41
CA THR A 737 2.99 5.84 40.19
C THR A 737 3.99 5.60 41.32
N GLY A 738 5.27 5.45 41.01
CA GLY A 738 6.34 5.12 41.94
C GLY A 738 6.54 3.62 42.19
N THR A 739 5.68 2.76 41.66
CA THR A 739 5.83 1.30 41.75
C THR A 739 7.06 0.84 40.96
N GLN A 740 7.92 0.05 41.60
CA GLN A 740 9.07 -0.58 40.96
C GLN A 740 8.62 -1.89 40.27
N VAL A 741 9.00 -2.08 39.04
CA VAL A 741 8.73 -3.28 38.24
C VAL A 741 10.01 -3.73 37.55
N GLU A 742 10.02 -4.96 37.05
CA GLU A 742 11.13 -5.48 36.26
C GLU A 742 10.63 -5.84 34.86
N ILE A 743 11.41 -5.49 33.83
CA ILE A 743 11.18 -5.84 32.44
C ILE A 743 11.99 -7.10 32.12
N GLY A 744 11.34 -8.16 31.68
CA GLY A 744 11.98 -9.34 31.10
C GLY A 744 12.16 -9.14 29.60
N LYS A 745 13.22 -9.78 29.04
CA LYS A 745 13.48 -9.70 27.59
C LYS A 745 12.90 -10.92 26.87
N LEU A 746 12.34 -10.69 25.67
CA LEU A 746 11.90 -11.77 24.78
C LEU A 746 13.04 -12.44 24.00
N ASP A 747 14.27 -11.99 24.19
CA ASP A 747 15.48 -12.50 23.55
C ASP A 747 15.96 -13.88 24.06
N GLY A 748 15.18 -14.52 24.92
CA GLY A 748 15.53 -15.81 25.56
C GLY A 748 16.51 -15.71 26.74
N LEU A 749 17.06 -14.53 27.03
CA LEU A 749 17.90 -14.28 28.18
C LEU A 749 17.04 -14.09 29.44
N LYS A 750 17.52 -14.59 30.57
CA LYS A 750 16.84 -14.43 31.87
C LYS A 750 17.16 -13.07 32.54
N LYS A 751 17.52 -12.06 31.75
CA LYS A 751 17.83 -10.73 32.25
C LYS A 751 16.57 -10.01 32.71
N ARG A 752 16.67 -9.29 33.82
CA ARG A 752 15.67 -8.37 34.34
C ARG A 752 16.23 -6.96 34.34
N ILE A 753 15.46 -6.02 33.87
CA ILE A 753 15.81 -4.60 33.80
C ILE A 753 14.87 -3.86 34.74
N GLY A 754 15.40 -3.08 35.68
CA GLY A 754 14.61 -2.28 36.61
C GLY A 754 13.85 -1.17 35.86
N ALA A 755 12.62 -0.92 36.28
CA ALA A 755 11.84 0.23 35.81
C ALA A 755 10.89 0.76 36.88
N GLU A 756 10.58 2.03 36.81
CA GLU A 756 9.65 2.71 37.71
C GLU A 756 8.44 3.21 36.92
N ILE A 757 7.23 3.02 37.43
CA ILE A 757 6.01 3.63 36.90
C ILE A 757 6.03 5.13 37.20
N VAL A 758 5.98 5.93 36.15
CA VAL A 758 6.00 7.38 36.20
C VAL A 758 4.67 8.00 35.70
N PRO A 759 4.41 9.28 35.99
CA PRO A 759 3.26 9.98 35.44
C PRO A 759 3.21 9.89 33.90
N PHE A 760 2.00 9.77 33.35
CA PHE A 760 1.73 9.64 31.92
C PHE A 760 0.81 10.80 31.46
N PRO A 761 1.10 11.45 30.34
CA PRO A 761 2.25 11.30 29.45
C PRO A 761 3.57 11.75 30.06
N HIS A 762 4.70 11.28 29.51
CA HIS A 762 6.05 11.59 29.99
C HIS A 762 6.44 13.06 29.83
N PHE A 763 5.95 13.69 28.73
CA PHE A 763 6.30 15.05 28.35
C PHE A 763 5.04 15.89 28.19
N ASP A 764 5.05 17.14 28.67
CA ASP A 764 3.96 18.11 28.65
C ASP A 764 2.58 17.53 29.05
N PRO A 765 2.43 17.00 30.28
CA PRO A 765 1.18 16.36 30.72
C PRO A 765 -0.02 17.30 30.72
N GLN A 766 0.18 18.61 30.83
CA GLN A 766 -0.89 19.64 30.73
C GLN A 766 -1.23 20.00 29.28
N LYS A 767 -0.49 19.48 28.29
CA LYS A 767 -0.66 19.77 26.87
C LYS A 767 -0.59 21.26 26.55
N THR A 768 0.34 21.97 27.18
CA THR A 768 0.54 23.42 27.02
C THR A 768 1.12 23.75 25.65
N ARG A 769 2.02 22.88 25.12
CA ARG A 769 2.70 23.09 23.84
C ARG A 769 1.73 22.96 22.66
N VAL A 770 0.89 21.94 22.61
CA VAL A 770 -0.11 21.79 21.53
C VAL A 770 -1.19 22.87 21.55
N ARG A 771 -1.39 23.48 22.69
CA ARG A 771 -2.40 24.57 22.87
C ARG A 771 -1.84 25.97 22.69
N ALA A 772 -0.52 26.13 22.58
CA ALA A 772 0.20 27.39 22.47
C ALA A 772 -0.29 28.33 21.36
#